data_41095eadd5b2dbc5dc19641e45c718ef
#
_entry.id   41095eadd5b2dbc5dc19641e45c718ef
#
_cell.length_a   1.000
_cell.length_b   1.000
_cell.length_c   1.000
_cell.angle_alpha   90.00
_cell.angle_beta   90.00
_cell.angle_gamma   90.00
#
_symmetry.space_group_name_H-M   'P 1'
#
loop_
_entity.id
_entity.type
_entity.pdbx_description
1 polymer ?
#
loop_
_entity_poly.entity_id
_entity_poly.type
_entity_poly.pdbx_seq_one_letter_code
_entity_poly.pdbx_strand_id
1 'polypeptide(L)'
;MNQTPKALEELVTRSQFIGADQSLVVFGGGNTSAKGEITDHLGRKRTVLWVKGSGADMTNAVAIDYPALYLEELLSLKQFEKLSDEEMTDLVGKALVDPNSRRPSIETLLHAFLPSKHIDHVHADAICALTNHPGGKKAVAEALGEDFAYVDWIRPGFELSKYSSQFSEKAGIVLAHHGLIVWDDDSEKCKNKTINAVEKANKYLDSLSVKPAAKFDHSGPSDQELSDLLLALRGRLSKKVKRVLTIDNRLQEISKRKDLAKVAEAGASSADHMLRIRPWSAVLPEKTTVENSLPVIVKYVEHYTNYFEKNKDLLPKGYFMHDPDPRVLLLPGVGSITTGESTKEGKMLSDIAFHTHSVAAKVIDCFGEADTIGDREIFGFDYWPMELFKLSSKPKPKKFAGSVFIVTGAGSGIGRGIALELAENGANLVLADLTEDGLKKTEEEILKVKGLKPQFVVGDQSKENVIIETVQSAIKNYGGFDGAVMSAGIGVSDSLETLTLEKWNQGLAVNLTSSFLLTKHAMINLRKQGIGGSLVYIASKNAFSPGAGFGGYSVSKAGMLQLMRIAALEGGSAQIRANAINPDAIFDNSKLWEGGIREQRAKAHGVKPEELEDFYASRNMLKVHVTSKDVALTTSYLLSDDSSRTTGSVIAVDGGVAAAFPR
;
A
#
# COMPACT_ATOMS: atom_id res chain seq x y z
N MET A 1 29.83 23.72 3.19
CA MET A 1 29.26 22.34 3.16
C MET A 1 30.46 21.42 3.03
N ASN A 2 30.70 20.52 3.98
CA ASN A 2 31.75 19.53 3.85
C ASN A 2 31.39 18.60 2.68
N GLN A 3 32.36 18.40 1.80
CA GLN A 3 32.21 17.50 0.66
C GLN A 3 31.93 16.08 1.16
N THR A 4 30.96 15.38 0.58
CA THR A 4 30.65 13.99 0.93
C THR A 4 31.91 13.14 0.75
N PRO A 5 32.29 12.28 1.70
CA PRO A 5 33.47 11.42 1.55
C PRO A 5 33.33 10.51 0.31
N LYS A 6 34.38 10.40 -0.49
CA LYS A 6 34.38 9.60 -1.73
C LYS A 6 33.89 8.16 -1.53
N ALA A 7 34.29 7.51 -0.44
CA ALA A 7 33.84 6.15 -0.12
C ALA A 7 32.31 6.05 0.10
N LEU A 8 31.69 7.10 0.65
CA LEU A 8 30.25 7.17 0.83
C LEU A 8 29.52 7.43 -0.50
N GLU A 9 30.08 8.27 -1.38
CA GLU A 9 29.53 8.48 -2.73
C GLU A 9 29.55 7.19 -3.56
N GLU A 10 30.68 6.49 -3.56
CA GLU A 10 30.86 5.19 -4.21
C GLU A 10 29.87 4.15 -3.64
N LEU A 11 29.66 4.13 -2.33
CA LEU A 11 28.71 3.26 -1.65
C LEU A 11 27.27 3.55 -2.11
N VAL A 12 26.84 4.80 -2.11
CA VAL A 12 25.49 5.19 -2.54
C VAL A 12 25.23 4.77 -3.98
N THR A 13 26.17 5.08 -4.89
CA THR A 13 26.05 4.72 -6.32
C THR A 13 25.95 3.20 -6.51
N ARG A 14 26.81 2.43 -5.83
CA ARG A 14 26.78 0.97 -5.89
C ARG A 14 25.48 0.40 -5.34
N SER A 15 24.99 0.95 -4.25
CA SER A 15 23.76 0.50 -3.61
C SER A 15 22.53 0.77 -4.48
N GLN A 16 22.47 1.93 -5.13
CA GLN A 16 21.38 2.24 -6.08
C GLN A 16 21.41 1.29 -7.27
N PHE A 17 22.60 0.94 -7.77
CA PHE A 17 22.74 -0.04 -8.86
C PHE A 17 22.20 -1.43 -8.45
N ILE A 18 22.62 -1.92 -7.26
CA ILE A 18 22.15 -3.21 -6.72
C ILE A 18 20.63 -3.16 -6.45
N GLY A 19 20.16 -2.09 -5.83
CA GLY A 19 18.74 -1.92 -5.48
C GLY A 19 17.80 -1.76 -6.67
N ALA A 20 18.31 -1.34 -7.84
CA ALA A 20 17.52 -1.23 -9.07
C ALA A 20 17.15 -2.61 -9.66
N ASP A 21 17.92 -3.66 -9.35
CA ASP A 21 17.65 -5.03 -9.77
C ASP A 21 17.00 -5.84 -8.66
N GLN A 22 15.69 -6.04 -8.76
CA GLN A 22 14.92 -6.79 -7.77
C GLN A 22 15.30 -8.28 -7.69
N SER A 23 15.98 -8.84 -8.69
CA SER A 23 16.51 -10.20 -8.61
C SER A 23 17.73 -10.32 -7.68
N LEU A 24 18.39 -9.20 -7.36
CA LEU A 24 19.48 -9.10 -6.38
C LEU A 24 18.95 -8.80 -4.97
N VAL A 25 18.01 -7.86 -4.86
CA VAL A 25 17.39 -7.50 -3.59
C VAL A 25 15.95 -7.03 -3.80
N VAL A 26 15.04 -7.51 -2.96
CA VAL A 26 13.65 -7.05 -2.90
C VAL A 26 13.46 -6.22 -1.64
N PHE A 27 12.69 -5.21 -1.70
CA PHE A 27 12.28 -4.25 -0.67
C PHE A 27 12.85 -4.48 0.73
N GLY A 28 13.87 -3.71 1.08
CA GLY A 28 14.46 -3.71 2.43
C GLY A 28 15.41 -4.87 2.72
N GLY A 29 15.47 -5.90 1.87
CA GLY A 29 16.42 -7.01 1.97
C GLY A 29 17.85 -6.56 1.68
N GLY A 30 18.82 -7.34 2.15
CA GLY A 30 20.23 -7.07 1.95
C GLY A 30 20.72 -5.71 2.48
N ASN A 31 22.01 -5.50 2.42
CA ASN A 31 22.63 -4.22 2.77
C ASN A 31 24.04 -4.10 2.18
N THR A 32 24.51 -2.88 2.09
CA THR A 32 25.83 -2.53 1.56
C THR A 32 26.58 -1.63 2.53
N SER A 33 27.90 -1.67 2.49
CA SER A 33 28.71 -0.82 3.36
C SER A 33 30.02 -0.36 2.69
N ALA A 34 30.63 0.66 3.29
CA ALA A 34 32.00 1.08 2.97
C ALA A 34 32.72 1.54 4.23
N LYS A 35 34.01 1.26 4.32
CA LYS A 35 34.91 1.79 5.34
C LYS A 35 35.67 3.00 4.78
N GLY A 36 35.91 3.99 5.63
CA GLY A 36 36.68 5.18 5.26
C GLY A 36 36.98 6.06 6.44
N GLU A 37 37.56 7.23 6.19
CA GLU A 37 37.98 8.16 7.24
C GLU A 37 37.05 9.37 7.30
N ILE A 38 36.82 9.85 8.51
CA ILE A 38 36.21 11.15 8.82
C ILE A 38 37.09 11.94 9.79
N THR A 39 36.86 13.23 9.85
CA THR A 39 37.37 14.07 10.93
C THR A 39 36.24 14.24 11.97
N ASP A 40 36.47 13.80 13.20
CA ASP A 40 35.49 13.91 14.29
C ASP A 40 35.37 15.37 14.81
N HIS A 41 34.43 15.58 15.75
CA HIS A 41 34.17 16.89 16.36
C HIS A 41 35.34 17.47 17.16
N LEU A 42 36.40 16.67 17.45
CA LEU A 42 37.60 17.09 18.10
C LEU A 42 38.76 17.30 17.12
N GLY A 43 38.52 17.23 15.80
CA GLY A 43 39.51 17.38 14.75
C GLY A 43 40.41 16.13 14.51
N ARG A 44 40.08 14.99 15.09
CA ARG A 44 40.85 13.74 14.96
C ARG A 44 40.38 12.95 13.76
N LYS A 45 41.29 12.37 13.00
CA LYS A 45 40.98 11.39 11.98
C LYS A 45 40.57 10.07 12.62
N ARG A 46 39.39 9.57 12.24
CA ARG A 46 38.83 8.31 12.73
C ARG A 46 38.32 7.47 11.55
N THR A 47 38.59 6.20 11.61
CA THR A 47 38.03 5.25 10.65
C THR A 47 36.59 4.92 11.02
N VAL A 48 35.72 4.97 10.03
CA VAL A 48 34.30 4.66 10.20
C VAL A 48 33.81 3.61 9.20
N LEU A 49 32.73 2.94 9.56
CA LEU A 49 31.91 2.12 8.69
C LEU A 49 30.61 2.89 8.38
N TRP A 50 30.36 3.15 7.10
CA TRP A 50 29.01 3.50 6.63
C TRP A 50 28.30 2.22 6.24
N VAL A 51 27.14 1.97 6.81
CA VAL A 51 26.33 0.78 6.53
C VAL A 51 24.85 1.18 6.35
N LYS A 52 24.14 0.49 5.47
CA LYS A 52 22.72 0.78 5.23
C LYS A 52 21.92 0.77 6.54
N GLY A 53 21.19 1.84 6.79
CA GLY A 53 20.27 1.94 7.93
C GLY A 53 19.09 0.98 7.82
N SER A 54 18.61 0.50 8.97
CA SER A 54 17.48 -0.40 9.05
C SER A 54 16.24 0.19 8.35
N GLY A 55 15.61 -0.57 7.46
CA GLY A 55 14.42 -0.17 6.72
C GLY A 55 14.64 0.81 5.55
N ALA A 56 15.89 1.19 5.23
CA ALA A 56 16.20 1.95 4.03
C ALA A 56 16.10 1.08 2.78
N ASP A 57 15.58 1.66 1.69
CA ASP A 57 15.51 1.02 0.38
C ASP A 57 16.75 1.40 -0.44
N MET A 58 17.48 0.41 -0.98
CA MET A 58 18.68 0.66 -1.76
C MET A 58 18.40 1.32 -3.10
N THR A 59 17.23 1.11 -3.69
CA THR A 59 16.86 1.67 -5.01
C THR A 59 16.97 3.21 -5.06
N ASN A 60 16.55 3.86 -3.98
CA ASN A 60 16.52 5.32 -3.88
C ASN A 60 17.39 5.83 -2.72
N ALA A 61 18.37 5.05 -2.30
CA ALA A 61 19.22 5.38 -1.17
C ALA A 61 20.01 6.67 -1.39
N VAL A 62 20.18 7.45 -0.36
CA VAL A 62 20.98 8.68 -0.32
C VAL A 62 21.94 8.62 0.86
N ALA A 63 22.94 9.51 0.90
CA ALA A 63 24.01 9.48 1.91
C ALA A 63 23.50 9.40 3.37
N ILE A 64 22.39 10.07 3.69
CA ILE A 64 21.78 10.05 5.04
C ILE A 64 21.22 8.67 5.44
N ASP A 65 21.00 7.78 4.48
CA ASP A 65 20.53 6.42 4.75
C ASP A 65 21.66 5.48 5.24
N TYR A 66 22.89 5.96 5.25
CA TYR A 66 24.10 5.23 5.69
C TYR A 66 24.68 5.90 6.94
N PRO A 67 24.19 5.56 8.16
CA PRO A 67 24.82 6.01 9.39
C PRO A 67 26.31 5.63 9.44
N ALA A 68 27.14 6.53 9.94
CA ALA A 68 28.56 6.31 10.19
C ALA A 68 28.76 5.78 11.61
N LEU A 69 29.57 4.73 11.76
CA LEU A 69 29.93 4.15 13.06
C LEU A 69 31.46 4.08 13.20
N TYR A 70 31.98 4.36 14.38
CA TYR A 70 33.43 4.21 14.66
C TYR A 70 33.82 2.74 14.54
N LEU A 71 34.69 2.43 13.57
CA LEU A 71 35.06 1.04 13.24
C LEU A 71 35.80 0.36 14.37
N GLU A 72 36.71 1.07 15.07
CA GLU A 72 37.47 0.52 16.23
C GLU A 72 36.49 0.06 17.35
N GLU A 73 35.44 0.83 17.62
CA GLU A 73 34.45 0.46 18.62
C GLU A 73 33.74 -0.84 18.22
N LEU A 74 33.33 -0.97 16.94
CA LEU A 74 32.73 -2.19 16.41
C LEU A 74 33.66 -3.38 16.46
N LEU A 75 34.93 -3.21 16.07
CA LEU A 75 35.91 -4.28 16.07
C LEU A 75 36.26 -4.79 17.49
N SER A 76 36.17 -3.91 18.49
CA SER A 76 36.39 -4.29 19.89
C SER A 76 35.35 -5.33 20.38
N LEU A 77 34.15 -5.39 19.73
CA LEU A 77 33.13 -6.35 20.08
C LEU A 77 33.50 -7.80 19.73
N LYS A 78 34.49 -8.03 18.89
CA LYS A 78 35.00 -9.40 18.62
C LYS A 78 35.50 -10.14 19.89
N GLN A 79 35.87 -9.41 20.93
CA GLN A 79 36.34 -10.00 22.20
C GLN A 79 35.24 -10.73 22.97
N PHE A 80 33.97 -10.37 22.77
CA PHE A 80 32.89 -11.06 23.44
C PHE A 80 32.70 -12.46 22.88
N GLU A 81 32.42 -13.43 23.74
CA GLU A 81 32.07 -14.79 23.32
C GLU A 81 30.66 -14.84 22.75
N LYS A 82 29.74 -14.17 23.43
CA LYS A 82 28.32 -14.09 23.09
C LYS A 82 27.76 -12.72 23.46
N LEU A 83 26.82 -12.22 22.68
CA LEU A 83 25.98 -11.05 23.00
C LEU A 83 24.53 -11.38 22.70
N SER A 84 23.62 -10.93 23.56
CA SER A 84 22.20 -10.90 23.21
C SER A 84 21.90 -9.84 22.15
N ASP A 85 20.75 -9.91 21.50
CA ASP A 85 20.36 -8.94 20.48
C ASP A 85 20.26 -7.52 21.04
N GLU A 86 19.76 -7.39 22.28
CA GLU A 86 19.66 -6.12 23.00
C GLU A 86 21.04 -5.54 23.31
N GLU A 87 21.94 -6.35 23.88
CA GLU A 87 23.31 -5.93 24.18
C GLU A 87 24.08 -5.52 22.91
N MET A 88 23.99 -6.34 21.87
CA MET A 88 24.61 -6.03 20.57
C MET A 88 24.08 -4.71 20.02
N THR A 89 22.76 -4.52 20.01
CA THR A 89 22.13 -3.30 19.46
C THR A 89 22.52 -2.06 20.25
N ASP A 90 22.58 -2.14 21.58
CA ASP A 90 23.01 -1.05 22.45
C ASP A 90 24.48 -0.68 22.20
N LEU A 91 25.37 -1.66 22.10
CA LEU A 91 26.78 -1.44 21.83
C LEU A 91 27.02 -0.89 20.42
N VAL A 92 26.35 -1.40 19.40
CA VAL A 92 26.39 -0.85 18.04
C VAL A 92 25.86 0.59 18.01
N GLY A 93 24.79 0.87 18.75
CA GLY A 93 24.23 2.22 18.88
C GLY A 93 25.23 3.21 19.50
N LYS A 94 26.02 2.77 20.47
CA LYS A 94 27.07 3.61 21.10
C LYS A 94 28.25 3.92 20.17
N ALA A 95 28.45 3.11 19.13
CA ALA A 95 29.48 3.35 18.12
C ALA A 95 29.07 4.37 17.04
N LEU A 96 27.82 4.86 17.03
CA LEU A 96 27.36 5.89 16.08
C LEU A 96 28.16 7.19 16.23
N VAL A 97 28.57 7.77 15.11
CA VAL A 97 29.21 9.10 15.07
C VAL A 97 28.20 10.18 15.41
N ASP A 98 26.99 10.09 14.87
CA ASP A 98 25.86 10.92 15.24
C ASP A 98 24.75 10.04 15.83
N PRO A 99 24.46 10.17 17.14
CA PRO A 99 23.42 9.39 17.82
C PRO A 99 22.00 9.59 17.25
N ASN A 100 21.76 10.67 16.50
CA ASN A 100 20.47 10.96 15.87
C ASN A 100 20.35 10.34 14.47
N SER A 101 21.38 9.69 13.97
CA SER A 101 21.35 8.97 12.70
C SER A 101 20.31 7.84 12.72
N ARG A 102 19.94 7.36 11.53
CA ARG A 102 19.12 6.14 11.42
C ARG A 102 19.78 4.98 12.20
N ARG A 103 18.92 4.13 12.80
CA ARG A 103 19.38 2.89 13.41
C ARG A 103 20.15 2.05 12.37
N PRO A 104 21.37 1.59 12.64
CA PRO A 104 22.15 0.76 11.72
C PRO A 104 21.46 -0.59 11.46
N SER A 105 21.85 -1.28 10.38
CA SER A 105 21.42 -2.65 10.12
C SER A 105 21.76 -3.57 11.30
N ILE A 106 20.92 -4.57 11.56
CA ILE A 106 21.21 -5.64 12.51
C ILE A 106 22.50 -6.41 12.15
N GLU A 107 22.90 -6.35 10.89
CA GLU A 107 24.08 -7.01 10.35
C GLU A 107 25.32 -6.09 10.29
N THR A 108 25.29 -4.96 10.97
CA THR A 108 26.43 -4.02 11.02
C THR A 108 27.75 -4.70 11.42
N LEU A 109 27.72 -5.63 12.37
CA LEU A 109 28.92 -6.36 12.81
C LEU A 109 29.43 -7.32 11.75
N LEU A 110 28.55 -7.90 10.92
CA LEU A 110 28.95 -8.73 9.79
C LEU A 110 29.84 -7.93 8.82
N HIS A 111 29.43 -6.69 8.50
CA HIS A 111 30.19 -5.77 7.67
C HIS A 111 31.46 -5.25 8.37
N ALA A 112 31.42 -4.98 9.65
CA ALA A 112 32.56 -4.50 10.41
C ALA A 112 33.68 -5.55 10.49
N PHE A 113 33.31 -6.81 10.68
CA PHE A 113 34.25 -7.91 10.95
C PHE A 113 34.96 -8.45 9.71
N LEU A 114 34.43 -8.25 8.51
CA LEU A 114 35.11 -8.55 7.25
C LEU A 114 36.18 -7.49 6.94
N PRO A 115 37.33 -7.86 6.33
CA PRO A 115 38.50 -6.97 6.29
C PRO A 115 38.39 -5.84 5.27
N SER A 116 37.78 -6.09 4.11
CA SER A 116 37.83 -5.18 2.97
C SER A 116 37.00 -3.90 3.17
N LYS A 117 37.27 -2.90 2.32
CA LYS A 117 36.70 -1.57 2.39
C LYS A 117 35.22 -1.58 1.99
N HIS A 118 34.86 -2.28 0.91
CA HIS A 118 33.50 -2.34 0.38
C HIS A 118 32.92 -3.74 0.56
N ILE A 119 31.66 -3.82 1.04
CA ILE A 119 30.98 -5.09 1.30
C ILE A 119 29.56 -4.99 0.78
N ASP A 120 29.16 -5.99 -0.01
CA ASP A 120 27.80 -6.17 -0.49
C ASP A 120 27.21 -7.43 0.10
N HIS A 121 26.00 -7.31 0.65
CA HIS A 121 25.16 -8.41 1.09
C HIS A 121 23.83 -8.32 0.35
N VAL A 122 23.50 -9.36 -0.42
CA VAL A 122 22.31 -9.42 -1.26
C VAL A 122 21.53 -10.71 -1.02
N HIS A 123 20.20 -10.63 -1.13
CA HIS A 123 19.28 -11.77 -1.04
C HIS A 123 18.83 -12.19 -2.45
N ALA A 124 19.82 -12.44 -3.32
CA ALA A 124 19.55 -12.71 -4.74
C ALA A 124 18.78 -14.01 -4.96
N ASP A 125 17.76 -13.94 -5.84
CA ASP A 125 16.88 -15.07 -6.16
C ASP A 125 17.64 -16.35 -6.51
N ALA A 126 18.67 -16.25 -7.35
CA ALA A 126 19.49 -17.40 -7.75
C ALA A 126 20.25 -18.02 -6.57
N ILE A 127 20.74 -17.22 -5.64
CA ILE A 127 21.44 -17.70 -4.44
C ILE A 127 20.44 -18.37 -3.48
N CYS A 128 19.27 -17.75 -3.28
CA CYS A 128 18.19 -18.37 -2.49
C CYS A 128 17.75 -19.70 -3.13
N ALA A 129 17.66 -19.76 -4.47
CA ALA A 129 17.35 -21.00 -5.17
C ALA A 129 18.40 -22.10 -4.98
N LEU A 130 19.70 -21.74 -4.88
CA LEU A 130 20.75 -22.71 -4.58
C LEU A 130 20.71 -23.24 -3.14
N THR A 131 20.15 -22.47 -2.20
CA THR A 131 20.23 -22.81 -0.77
C THR A 131 18.93 -23.35 -0.17
N ASN A 132 17.77 -23.08 -0.78
CA ASN A 132 16.47 -23.39 -0.20
C ASN A 132 16.01 -24.84 -0.53
N HIS A 133 16.94 -25.79 -0.48
CA HIS A 133 16.69 -27.22 -0.59
C HIS A 133 17.76 -28.02 0.19
N PRO A 134 17.52 -29.30 0.53
CA PRO A 134 18.44 -30.07 1.39
C PRO A 134 19.86 -30.26 0.82
N GLY A 135 20.03 -30.16 -0.50
CA GLY A 135 21.32 -30.26 -1.20
C GLY A 135 22.07 -28.95 -1.37
N GLY A 136 21.68 -27.85 -0.71
CA GLY A 136 22.17 -26.49 -0.96
C GLY A 136 23.69 -26.33 -0.90
N LYS A 137 24.35 -26.93 0.08
CA LYS A 137 25.82 -26.89 0.20
C LYS A 137 26.54 -27.45 -1.04
N LYS A 138 26.04 -28.57 -1.57
CA LYS A 138 26.60 -29.17 -2.79
C LYS A 138 26.32 -28.30 -4.01
N ALA A 139 25.11 -27.78 -4.14
CA ALA A 139 24.72 -26.90 -5.26
C ALA A 139 25.57 -25.62 -5.30
N VAL A 140 25.86 -25.02 -4.13
CA VAL A 140 26.71 -23.83 -4.03
C VAL A 140 28.14 -24.16 -4.45
N ALA A 141 28.73 -25.28 -4.00
CA ALA A 141 30.09 -25.70 -4.39
C ALA A 141 30.20 -25.96 -5.90
N GLU A 142 29.18 -26.60 -6.51
CA GLU A 142 29.11 -26.85 -7.95
C GLU A 142 28.93 -25.56 -8.77
N ALA A 143 28.11 -24.60 -8.28
CA ALA A 143 27.80 -23.36 -8.98
C ALA A 143 28.93 -22.31 -8.87
N LEU A 144 29.47 -22.11 -7.65
CA LEU A 144 30.38 -21.00 -7.34
C LEU A 144 31.83 -21.43 -7.12
N GLY A 145 32.09 -22.72 -6.85
CA GLY A 145 33.39 -23.28 -6.55
C GLY A 145 33.76 -23.17 -5.08
N GLU A 146 34.94 -23.77 -4.73
CA GLU A 146 35.47 -23.84 -3.36
C GLU A 146 35.94 -22.48 -2.79
N ASP A 147 36.00 -21.45 -3.63
CA ASP A 147 36.38 -20.10 -3.21
C ASP A 147 35.26 -19.39 -2.42
N PHE A 148 34.02 -19.89 -2.51
CA PHE A 148 32.91 -19.40 -1.72
C PHE A 148 32.67 -20.30 -0.51
N ALA A 149 32.64 -19.71 0.69
CA ALA A 149 32.27 -20.43 1.89
C ALA A 149 30.72 -20.63 1.93
N TYR A 150 30.30 -21.81 2.41
CA TYR A 150 28.90 -22.07 2.72
C TYR A 150 28.70 -22.05 4.24
N VAL A 151 27.75 -21.27 4.72
CA VAL A 151 27.38 -21.18 6.13
C VAL A 151 25.94 -21.66 6.28
N ASP A 152 25.75 -22.69 7.10
CA ASP A 152 24.41 -23.17 7.48
C ASP A 152 23.59 -22.05 8.13
N TRP A 153 22.26 -22.23 8.22
CA TRP A 153 21.41 -21.21 8.81
C TRP A 153 21.85 -20.82 10.22
N ILE A 154 22.22 -19.54 10.36
CA ILE A 154 22.42 -18.86 11.65
C ILE A 154 21.60 -17.57 11.57
N ARG A 155 20.83 -17.29 12.63
CA ARG A 155 20.03 -16.05 12.68
C ARG A 155 20.93 -14.82 12.55
N PRO A 156 20.55 -13.80 11.75
CA PRO A 156 21.32 -12.56 11.65
C PRO A 156 21.58 -11.93 13.03
N GLY A 157 22.82 -11.46 13.23
CA GLY A 157 23.22 -10.85 14.49
C GLY A 157 24.67 -11.12 14.85
N PHE A 158 24.99 -11.11 16.13
CA PHE A 158 26.36 -11.24 16.63
C PHE A 158 27.02 -12.57 16.26
N GLU A 159 26.28 -13.67 16.48
CA GLU A 159 26.79 -15.03 16.25
C GLU A 159 27.15 -15.23 14.76
N LEU A 160 26.22 -14.90 13.86
CA LEU A 160 26.47 -14.96 12.42
C LEU A 160 27.67 -14.09 12.02
N SER A 161 27.77 -12.87 12.56
CA SER A 161 28.88 -11.94 12.25
C SER A 161 30.23 -12.48 12.68
N LYS A 162 30.30 -13.05 13.88
CA LYS A 162 31.53 -13.63 14.43
C LYS A 162 31.93 -14.89 13.68
N TYR A 163 30.97 -15.78 13.39
CA TYR A 163 31.25 -17.02 12.64
C TYR A 163 31.69 -16.71 11.21
N SER A 164 31.01 -15.81 10.51
CA SER A 164 31.33 -15.44 9.13
C SER A 164 32.72 -14.80 8.99
N SER A 165 33.21 -14.11 10.03
CA SER A 165 34.56 -13.48 10.00
C SER A 165 35.72 -14.48 9.88
N GLN A 166 35.50 -15.78 10.11
CA GLN A 166 36.49 -16.83 9.95
C GLN A 166 36.79 -17.14 8.47
N PHE A 167 35.92 -16.72 7.56
CA PHE A 167 36.03 -16.96 6.13
C PHE A 167 36.59 -15.76 5.34
N SER A 168 37.30 -14.87 6.02
CA SER A 168 37.80 -13.61 5.42
C SER A 168 38.74 -13.83 4.23
N GLU A 169 39.40 -14.99 4.12
CA GLU A 169 40.28 -15.36 3.00
C GLU A 169 39.53 -15.90 1.77
N LYS A 170 38.21 -16.11 1.86
CA LYS A 170 37.37 -16.57 0.76
C LYS A 170 36.98 -15.41 -0.17
N ALA A 171 36.54 -15.74 -1.38
CA ALA A 171 36.03 -14.76 -2.33
C ALA A 171 34.66 -14.18 -1.93
N GLY A 172 33.87 -14.95 -1.13
CA GLY A 172 32.59 -14.59 -0.61
C GLY A 172 32.01 -15.68 0.30
N ILE A 173 30.84 -15.40 0.87
CA ILE A 173 30.10 -16.31 1.74
C ILE A 173 28.67 -16.43 1.22
N VAL A 174 28.18 -17.67 1.07
CA VAL A 174 26.77 -17.97 0.86
C VAL A 174 26.17 -18.41 2.19
N LEU A 175 25.16 -17.68 2.62
CA LEU A 175 24.37 -17.96 3.83
C LEU A 175 23.14 -18.76 3.43
N ALA A 176 22.98 -19.97 3.97
CA ALA A 176 21.83 -20.83 3.71
C ALA A 176 20.50 -20.13 4.09
N HIS A 177 19.49 -20.19 3.22
CA HIS A 177 18.16 -19.57 3.38
C HIS A 177 18.20 -18.05 3.63
N HIS A 178 19.27 -17.37 3.21
CA HIS A 178 19.49 -15.96 3.51
C HIS A 178 20.01 -15.19 2.29
N GLY A 179 21.28 -15.41 1.89
CA GLY A 179 21.85 -14.64 0.80
C GLY A 179 23.34 -14.83 0.57
N LEU A 180 23.93 -13.85 -0.13
CA LEU A 180 25.33 -13.80 -0.54
C LEU A 180 26.01 -12.59 0.09
N ILE A 181 27.24 -12.76 0.53
CA ILE A 181 28.13 -11.68 0.97
C ILE A 181 29.41 -11.73 0.16
N VAL A 182 29.81 -10.59 -0.43
CA VAL A 182 31.08 -10.42 -1.10
C VAL A 182 31.74 -9.12 -0.66
N TRP A 183 33.06 -9.03 -0.85
CA TRP A 183 33.85 -7.85 -0.47
C TRP A 183 35.03 -7.62 -1.39
N ASP A 184 35.46 -6.36 -1.47
CA ASP A 184 36.70 -5.92 -2.14
C ASP A 184 37.10 -4.55 -1.61
N ASP A 185 38.39 -4.18 -1.80
CA ASP A 185 38.86 -2.83 -1.47
C ASP A 185 38.49 -1.79 -2.54
N ASP A 186 38.13 -2.25 -3.72
CA ASP A 186 37.59 -1.43 -4.82
C ASP A 186 36.09 -1.60 -4.98
N SER A 187 35.37 -0.48 -5.06
CA SER A 187 33.89 -0.46 -5.11
C SER A 187 33.33 -1.16 -6.36
N GLU A 188 33.95 -0.94 -7.53
CA GLU A 188 33.51 -1.56 -8.78
C GLU A 188 33.78 -3.06 -8.81
N LYS A 189 34.97 -3.48 -8.28
CA LYS A 189 35.27 -4.89 -8.15
C LYS A 189 34.30 -5.60 -7.20
N CYS A 190 33.97 -4.98 -6.06
CA CYS A 190 32.96 -5.52 -5.14
C CYS A 190 31.62 -5.76 -5.85
N LYS A 191 31.10 -4.76 -6.54
CA LYS A 191 29.88 -4.86 -7.36
C LYS A 191 29.97 -6.00 -8.39
N ASN A 192 31.07 -6.04 -9.14
CA ASN A 192 31.26 -7.05 -10.17
C ASN A 192 31.37 -8.47 -9.60
N LYS A 193 31.97 -8.66 -8.41
CA LYS A 193 31.93 -9.94 -7.69
C LYS A 193 30.51 -10.38 -7.36
N THR A 194 29.68 -9.45 -6.87
CA THR A 194 28.24 -9.72 -6.59
C THR A 194 27.53 -10.21 -7.85
N ILE A 195 27.64 -9.46 -8.94
CA ILE A 195 26.98 -9.79 -10.21
C ILE A 195 27.49 -11.13 -10.75
N ASN A 196 28.79 -11.32 -10.82
CA ASN A 196 29.41 -12.54 -11.34
C ASN A 196 29.03 -13.79 -10.54
N ALA A 197 28.91 -13.70 -9.21
CA ALA A 197 28.46 -14.81 -8.37
C ALA A 197 27.01 -15.18 -8.69
N VAL A 198 26.12 -14.17 -8.80
CA VAL A 198 24.71 -14.39 -9.14
C VAL A 198 24.54 -14.94 -10.57
N GLU A 199 25.33 -14.45 -11.53
CA GLU A 199 25.32 -14.99 -12.90
C GLU A 199 25.80 -16.45 -12.95
N LYS A 200 26.83 -16.83 -12.18
CA LYS A 200 27.27 -18.23 -12.06
C LYS A 200 26.16 -19.10 -11.48
N ALA A 201 25.48 -18.63 -10.43
CA ALA A 201 24.34 -19.32 -9.83
C ALA A 201 23.21 -19.53 -10.84
N ASN A 202 22.83 -18.51 -11.61
CA ASN A 202 21.84 -18.61 -12.67
C ASN A 202 22.25 -19.61 -13.74
N LYS A 203 23.49 -19.53 -14.25
CA LYS A 203 24.02 -20.48 -15.26
C LYS A 203 23.98 -21.92 -14.78
N TYR A 204 24.31 -22.16 -13.51
CA TYR A 204 24.22 -23.50 -12.93
C TYR A 204 22.78 -23.99 -12.88
N LEU A 205 21.84 -23.17 -12.34
CA LEU A 205 20.42 -23.52 -12.28
C LEU A 205 19.82 -23.78 -13.67
N ASP A 206 20.22 -23.02 -14.69
CA ASP A 206 19.74 -23.18 -16.07
C ASP A 206 20.37 -24.41 -16.76
N SER A 207 21.50 -24.90 -16.27
CA SER A 207 22.15 -26.13 -16.77
C SER A 207 21.50 -27.42 -16.24
N LEU A 208 20.69 -27.34 -15.18
CA LEU A 208 20.05 -28.49 -14.58
C LEU A 208 18.89 -28.99 -15.45
N SER A 209 18.68 -30.32 -15.45
CA SER A 209 17.54 -30.92 -16.11
C SER A 209 16.25 -30.62 -15.33
N VAL A 210 15.50 -29.67 -15.82
CA VAL A 210 14.25 -29.23 -15.17
C VAL A 210 13.10 -30.18 -15.52
N LYS A 211 12.32 -30.60 -14.52
CA LYS A 211 11.02 -31.27 -14.72
C LYS A 211 9.90 -30.26 -14.41
N PRO A 212 9.41 -29.53 -15.45
CA PRO A 212 8.36 -28.56 -15.21
C PRO A 212 7.11 -29.24 -14.66
N ALA A 213 6.50 -28.63 -13.66
CA ALA A 213 5.27 -29.15 -13.08
C ALA A 213 4.14 -29.20 -14.11
N ALA A 214 3.29 -30.22 -14.01
CA ALA A 214 2.05 -30.27 -14.76
C ALA A 214 1.20 -29.04 -14.44
N LYS A 215 0.56 -28.48 -15.47
CA LYS A 215 -0.31 -27.30 -15.33
C LYS A 215 -1.77 -27.67 -15.49
N PHE A 216 -2.63 -26.85 -14.90
CA PHE A 216 -4.05 -26.86 -15.18
C PHE A 216 -4.32 -26.24 -16.56
N ASP A 217 -5.33 -26.76 -17.23
CA ASP A 217 -5.75 -26.24 -18.55
C ASP A 217 -6.97 -25.32 -18.41
N HIS A 218 -6.76 -24.18 -17.75
CA HIS A 218 -7.78 -23.13 -17.68
C HIS A 218 -7.17 -21.73 -17.54
N SER A 219 -7.92 -20.71 -17.95
CA SER A 219 -7.50 -19.30 -17.99
C SER A 219 -7.81 -18.51 -16.72
N GLY A 220 -8.33 -19.16 -15.68
CA GLY A 220 -8.85 -18.48 -14.48
C GLY A 220 -10.29 -17.99 -14.64
N PRO A 221 -10.82 -17.25 -13.62
CA PRO A 221 -12.18 -16.71 -13.66
C PRO A 221 -12.36 -15.64 -14.75
N SER A 222 -13.58 -15.52 -15.28
CA SER A 222 -13.97 -14.40 -16.14
C SER A 222 -13.92 -13.06 -15.37
N ASP A 223 -13.95 -11.94 -16.07
CA ASP A 223 -13.92 -10.59 -15.47
C ASP A 223 -15.04 -10.38 -14.43
N GLN A 224 -16.24 -10.92 -14.70
CA GLN A 224 -17.36 -10.81 -13.77
C GLN A 224 -17.18 -11.69 -12.53
N GLU A 225 -16.74 -12.94 -12.72
CA GLU A 225 -16.44 -13.85 -11.60
C GLU A 225 -15.29 -13.33 -10.75
N LEU A 226 -14.25 -12.76 -11.37
CA LEU A 226 -13.14 -12.12 -10.66
C LEU A 226 -13.62 -10.92 -9.84
N SER A 227 -14.50 -10.08 -10.40
CA SER A 227 -15.06 -8.93 -9.68
C SER A 227 -15.87 -9.37 -8.45
N ASP A 228 -16.70 -10.39 -8.59
CA ASP A 228 -17.50 -10.94 -7.50
C ASP A 228 -16.61 -11.60 -6.43
N LEU A 229 -15.56 -12.31 -6.85
CA LEU A 229 -14.57 -12.90 -5.98
C LEU A 229 -13.81 -11.83 -5.17
N LEU A 230 -13.34 -10.77 -5.82
CA LEU A 230 -12.62 -9.68 -5.16
C LEU A 230 -13.47 -9.00 -4.09
N LEU A 231 -14.75 -8.72 -4.38
CA LEU A 231 -15.68 -8.16 -3.40
C LEU A 231 -15.83 -9.08 -2.19
N ALA A 232 -16.04 -10.38 -2.39
CA ALA A 232 -16.20 -11.33 -1.31
C ALA A 232 -14.93 -11.50 -0.48
N LEU A 233 -13.76 -11.60 -1.13
CA LEU A 233 -12.46 -11.69 -0.46
C LEU A 233 -12.17 -10.41 0.35
N ARG A 234 -12.37 -9.22 -0.27
CA ARG A 234 -12.18 -7.95 0.44
C ARG A 234 -13.13 -7.83 1.63
N GLY A 235 -14.39 -8.22 1.46
CA GLY A 235 -15.37 -8.25 2.54
C GLY A 235 -14.93 -9.13 3.71
N ARG A 236 -14.39 -10.32 3.44
CA ARG A 236 -13.87 -11.23 4.47
C ARG A 236 -12.62 -10.67 5.15
N LEU A 237 -11.66 -10.16 4.38
CA LEU A 237 -10.34 -9.72 4.86
C LEU A 237 -10.36 -8.31 5.49
N SER A 238 -11.45 -7.54 5.29
CA SER A 238 -11.59 -6.18 5.84
C SER A 238 -12.50 -6.10 7.08
N LYS A 239 -12.88 -7.22 7.68
CA LYS A 239 -13.77 -7.22 8.87
C LYS A 239 -13.18 -6.56 10.11
N LYS A 240 -11.87 -6.72 10.32
CA LYS A 240 -11.16 -6.15 11.48
C LYS A 240 -10.45 -4.85 11.13
N VAL A 241 -9.73 -4.85 10.04
CA VAL A 241 -8.96 -3.71 9.54
C VAL A 241 -9.24 -3.56 8.07
N LYS A 242 -9.53 -2.36 7.61
CA LYS A 242 -9.79 -2.10 6.19
C LYS A 242 -8.56 -2.45 5.34
N ARG A 243 -8.80 -3.13 4.23
CA ARG A 243 -7.77 -3.61 3.31
C ARG A 243 -8.13 -3.27 1.87
N VAL A 244 -7.12 -3.00 1.08
CA VAL A 244 -7.20 -3.04 -0.39
C VAL A 244 -6.61 -4.35 -0.88
N LEU A 245 -7.14 -4.87 -1.98
CA LEU A 245 -6.59 -6.02 -2.69
C LEU A 245 -5.86 -5.53 -3.92
N THR A 246 -4.66 -6.06 -4.16
CA THR A 246 -3.87 -5.77 -5.35
C THR A 246 -3.63 -7.07 -6.11
N ILE A 247 -4.03 -7.11 -7.38
CA ILE A 247 -3.79 -8.26 -8.27
C ILE A 247 -2.45 -8.08 -8.96
N ASP A 248 -1.69 -9.17 -9.06
CA ASP A 248 -0.45 -9.23 -9.82
C ASP A 248 -0.42 -10.51 -10.68
N ASN A 249 -0.35 -10.31 -11.98
CA ASN A 249 -0.37 -11.40 -12.96
C ASN A 249 1.01 -11.96 -13.33
N ARG A 250 2.10 -11.40 -12.78
CA ARG A 250 3.47 -11.91 -13.03
C ARG A 250 3.61 -13.39 -12.65
N LEU A 251 2.85 -13.85 -11.65
CA LEU A 251 2.80 -15.26 -11.23
C LEU A 251 1.75 -16.09 -11.98
N GLN A 252 1.14 -15.61 -13.07
CA GLN A 252 0.08 -16.31 -13.77
C GLN A 252 0.49 -17.74 -14.17
N GLU A 253 1.67 -17.91 -14.76
CA GLU A 253 2.13 -19.22 -15.20
C GLU A 253 2.48 -20.16 -14.03
N ILE A 254 3.00 -19.61 -12.93
CA ILE A 254 3.26 -20.38 -11.71
C ILE A 254 1.93 -20.78 -11.05
N SER A 255 0.95 -19.88 -11.04
CA SER A 255 -0.38 -20.16 -10.45
C SER A 255 -1.17 -21.27 -11.14
N LYS A 256 -0.81 -21.65 -12.37
CA LYS A 256 -1.40 -22.79 -13.09
C LYS A 256 -0.82 -24.16 -12.70
N ARG A 257 0.23 -24.20 -11.88
CA ARG A 257 0.91 -25.44 -11.49
C ARG A 257 -0.01 -26.32 -10.63
N LYS A 258 -0.01 -27.63 -10.90
CA LYS A 258 -0.76 -28.61 -10.07
C LYS A 258 -0.17 -28.80 -8.68
N ASP A 259 1.12 -28.51 -8.52
CA ASP A 259 1.83 -28.53 -7.24
C ASP A 259 1.93 -27.14 -6.57
N LEU A 260 1.03 -26.20 -6.93
CA LEU A 260 1.01 -24.83 -6.41
C LEU A 260 1.01 -24.76 -4.87
N ALA A 261 0.37 -25.72 -4.21
CA ALA A 261 0.38 -25.82 -2.76
C ALA A 261 1.81 -25.99 -2.21
N LYS A 262 2.66 -26.81 -2.85
CA LYS A 262 4.06 -26.97 -2.45
C LYS A 262 4.86 -25.68 -2.63
N VAL A 263 4.58 -24.93 -3.71
CA VAL A 263 5.21 -23.61 -3.94
C VAL A 263 4.81 -22.62 -2.84
N ALA A 264 3.54 -22.61 -2.42
CA ALA A 264 3.04 -21.73 -1.38
C ALA A 264 3.58 -22.09 0.03
N GLU A 265 3.79 -23.39 0.29
CA GLU A 265 4.28 -23.93 1.57
C GLU A 265 5.81 -23.84 1.71
N ALA A 266 6.54 -23.65 0.60
CA ALA A 266 8.00 -23.47 0.63
C ALA A 266 8.47 -22.26 1.46
N GLY A 267 7.55 -21.38 1.83
CA GLY A 267 7.82 -20.24 2.69
C GLY A 267 8.47 -19.07 1.96
N ALA A 268 8.98 -18.12 2.72
CA ALA A 268 9.68 -16.97 2.19
C ALA A 268 11.07 -17.38 1.65
N SER A 269 11.48 -16.79 0.52
CA SER A 269 12.77 -17.07 -0.11
C SER A 269 13.96 -16.65 0.78
N SER A 270 13.78 -15.58 1.55
CA SER A 270 14.70 -15.17 2.62
C SER A 270 13.92 -14.74 3.86
N ALA A 271 14.55 -14.82 5.02
CA ALA A 271 13.87 -14.69 6.31
C ALA A 271 13.21 -13.31 6.54
N ASP A 272 13.79 -12.24 6.02
CA ASP A 272 13.26 -10.87 6.15
C ASP A 272 11.92 -10.64 5.41
N HIS A 273 11.60 -11.47 4.43
CA HIS A 273 10.32 -11.41 3.73
C HIS A 273 9.14 -11.92 4.56
N MET A 274 9.37 -12.85 5.50
CA MET A 274 8.31 -13.43 6.36
C MET A 274 7.51 -12.38 7.12
N LEU A 275 8.18 -11.37 7.66
CA LEU A 275 7.52 -10.27 8.38
C LEU A 275 6.44 -9.57 7.54
N ARG A 276 6.58 -9.59 6.21
CA ARG A 276 5.73 -8.88 5.26
C ARG A 276 4.60 -9.74 4.71
N ILE A 277 4.94 -10.93 4.20
CA ILE A 277 4.01 -11.80 3.49
C ILE A 277 3.48 -12.97 4.34
N ARG A 278 3.91 -13.09 5.58
CA ARG A 278 3.70 -14.24 6.47
C ARG A 278 4.52 -15.48 6.04
N PRO A 279 4.62 -16.51 6.88
CA PRO A 279 5.37 -17.72 6.54
C PRO A 279 4.87 -18.43 5.28
N TRP A 280 3.57 -18.38 5.00
CA TRP A 280 2.97 -19.06 3.84
C TRP A 280 1.97 -18.18 3.12
N SER A 281 1.62 -18.60 1.90
CA SER A 281 0.54 -17.99 1.12
C SER A 281 -0.68 -18.90 1.10
N ALA A 282 -1.88 -18.31 1.03
CA ALA A 282 -3.10 -19.07 0.82
C ALA A 282 -3.23 -19.45 -0.66
N VAL A 283 -3.62 -20.70 -0.97
CA VAL A 283 -3.85 -21.17 -2.33
C VAL A 283 -5.34 -21.34 -2.54
N LEU A 284 -5.90 -20.58 -3.48
CA LEU A 284 -7.30 -20.71 -3.87
C LEU A 284 -7.51 -21.97 -4.76
N PRO A 285 -8.72 -22.55 -4.79
CA PRO A 285 -9.00 -23.75 -5.60
C PRO A 285 -8.78 -23.51 -7.10
N GLU A 286 -8.50 -24.56 -7.86
CA GLU A 286 -8.30 -24.49 -9.31
C GLU A 286 -9.45 -23.78 -10.02
N LYS A 287 -10.69 -24.20 -9.75
CA LYS A 287 -11.91 -23.53 -10.21
C LYS A 287 -12.46 -22.68 -9.08
N THR A 288 -11.87 -21.50 -8.92
CA THR A 288 -12.21 -20.60 -7.83
C THR A 288 -13.59 -19.97 -8.04
N THR A 289 -14.45 -20.10 -7.02
CA THR A 289 -15.73 -19.39 -6.89
C THR A 289 -15.77 -18.64 -5.56
N VAL A 290 -16.76 -17.78 -5.37
CA VAL A 290 -16.97 -17.09 -4.09
C VAL A 290 -17.16 -18.12 -2.96
N GLU A 291 -17.99 -19.15 -3.20
CA GLU A 291 -18.35 -20.13 -2.18
C GLU A 291 -17.16 -20.98 -1.72
N ASN A 292 -16.27 -21.38 -2.63
CA ASN A 292 -15.14 -22.24 -2.28
C ASN A 292 -13.87 -21.49 -1.87
N SER A 293 -13.80 -20.17 -2.10
CA SER A 293 -12.66 -19.33 -1.71
C SER A 293 -12.65 -18.95 -0.23
N LEU A 294 -13.81 -18.65 0.34
CA LEU A 294 -13.90 -18.20 1.74
C LEU A 294 -13.47 -19.28 2.75
N PRO A 295 -13.80 -20.56 2.58
CA PRO A 295 -13.28 -21.64 3.43
C PRO A 295 -11.75 -21.75 3.44
N VAL A 296 -11.07 -21.38 2.34
CA VAL A 296 -9.60 -21.37 2.29
C VAL A 296 -9.02 -20.37 3.29
N ILE A 297 -9.62 -19.17 3.37
CA ILE A 297 -9.18 -18.17 4.36
C ILE A 297 -9.39 -18.67 5.79
N VAL A 298 -10.51 -19.34 6.07
CA VAL A 298 -10.77 -19.91 7.39
C VAL A 298 -9.70 -20.97 7.75
N LYS A 299 -9.41 -21.90 6.84
CA LYS A 299 -8.37 -22.92 7.06
C LYS A 299 -6.98 -22.30 7.23
N TYR A 300 -6.67 -21.23 6.47
CA TYR A 300 -5.41 -20.52 6.63
C TYR A 300 -5.28 -19.89 8.03
N VAL A 301 -6.35 -19.24 8.50
CA VAL A 301 -6.40 -18.64 9.84
C VAL A 301 -6.24 -19.70 10.93
N GLU A 302 -6.89 -20.84 10.79
CA GLU A 302 -6.74 -21.99 11.72
C GLU A 302 -5.29 -22.50 11.70
N HIS A 303 -4.70 -22.67 10.53
CA HIS A 303 -3.32 -23.13 10.38
C HIS A 303 -2.34 -22.16 11.04
N TYR A 304 -2.46 -20.84 10.77
CA TYR A 304 -1.61 -19.81 11.39
C TYR A 304 -1.80 -19.74 12.91
N THR A 305 -3.04 -19.88 13.38
CA THR A 305 -3.34 -19.90 14.82
C THR A 305 -2.69 -21.12 15.50
N ASN A 306 -2.78 -22.30 14.90
CA ASN A 306 -2.13 -23.52 15.41
C ASN A 306 -0.61 -23.40 15.43
N TYR A 307 -0.02 -22.83 14.38
CA TYR A 307 1.41 -22.51 14.34
C TYR A 307 1.81 -21.56 15.47
N PHE A 308 1.03 -20.50 15.71
CA PHE A 308 1.27 -19.58 16.82
C PHE A 308 1.19 -20.28 18.18
N GLU A 309 0.12 -21.03 18.43
CA GLU A 309 -0.08 -21.74 19.71
C GLU A 309 1.00 -22.78 19.99
N LYS A 310 1.49 -23.48 18.95
CA LYS A 310 2.57 -24.48 19.05
C LYS A 310 3.91 -23.88 19.46
N ASN A 311 4.18 -22.63 19.07
CA ASN A 311 5.48 -21.98 19.25
C ASN A 311 5.45 -20.78 20.21
N LYS A 312 4.33 -20.50 20.88
CA LYS A 312 4.15 -19.31 21.72
C LYS A 312 5.08 -19.23 22.95
N ASP A 313 5.75 -20.32 23.29
CA ASP A 313 6.81 -20.33 24.31
C ASP A 313 8.01 -19.47 23.91
N LEU A 314 8.20 -19.22 22.61
CA LEU A 314 9.22 -18.34 22.05
C LEU A 314 8.77 -16.87 21.95
N LEU A 315 7.50 -16.56 22.23
CA LEU A 315 6.95 -15.21 22.06
C LEU A 315 7.58 -14.24 23.08
N PRO A 316 8.22 -13.15 22.63
CA PRO A 316 8.79 -12.16 23.53
C PRO A 316 7.70 -11.49 24.38
N LYS A 317 8.05 -11.10 25.60
CA LYS A 317 7.13 -10.46 26.54
C LYS A 317 6.58 -9.14 25.95
N GLY A 318 5.25 -8.99 26.00
CA GLY A 318 4.57 -7.79 25.49
C GLY A 318 4.17 -7.85 24.01
N TYR A 319 4.47 -8.95 23.32
CA TYR A 319 4.02 -9.18 21.95
C TYR A 319 2.79 -10.08 21.90
N PHE A 320 2.02 -9.97 20.83
CA PHE A 320 0.78 -10.71 20.61
C PHE A 320 0.79 -11.31 19.20
N MET A 321 -0.09 -12.29 19.00
CA MET A 321 -0.30 -12.88 17.67
C MET A 321 -0.62 -11.79 16.64
N HIS A 322 0.09 -11.83 15.53
CA HIS A 322 -0.24 -11.00 14.36
C HIS A 322 -1.67 -11.28 13.86
N ASP A 323 -2.22 -10.36 13.07
CA ASP A 323 -3.45 -10.63 12.33
C ASP A 323 -3.26 -11.92 11.50
N PRO A 324 -4.05 -12.99 11.75
CA PRO A 324 -3.84 -14.28 11.12
C PRO A 324 -4.38 -14.37 9.68
N ASP A 325 -5.04 -13.32 9.17
CA ASP A 325 -5.53 -13.30 7.80
C ASP A 325 -4.34 -13.32 6.79
N PRO A 326 -4.47 -14.04 5.66
CA PRO A 326 -3.39 -14.14 4.68
C PRO A 326 -3.06 -12.78 4.06
N ARG A 327 -1.76 -12.52 3.87
CA ARG A 327 -1.26 -11.32 3.18
C ARG A 327 -1.13 -11.55 1.68
N VAL A 328 -0.98 -12.79 1.27
CA VAL A 328 -0.85 -13.23 -0.14
C VAL A 328 -1.78 -14.42 -0.37
N LEU A 329 -2.57 -14.34 -1.43
CA LEU A 329 -3.39 -15.43 -1.95
C LEU A 329 -2.92 -15.73 -3.38
N LEU A 330 -2.69 -16.99 -3.71
CA LEU A 330 -2.40 -17.44 -5.05
C LEU A 330 -3.71 -17.86 -5.72
N LEU A 331 -4.03 -17.23 -6.84
CA LEU A 331 -5.26 -17.48 -7.61
C LEU A 331 -4.89 -18.18 -8.92
N PRO A 332 -5.25 -19.47 -9.07
CA PRO A 332 -4.96 -20.25 -10.28
C PRO A 332 -5.44 -19.57 -11.57
N GLY A 333 -4.55 -19.47 -12.56
CA GLY A 333 -4.80 -18.84 -13.86
C GLY A 333 -4.72 -17.30 -13.88
N VAL A 334 -4.58 -16.66 -12.72
CA VAL A 334 -4.46 -15.20 -12.60
C VAL A 334 -3.09 -14.77 -12.07
N GLY A 335 -2.63 -15.36 -10.96
CA GLY A 335 -1.38 -14.96 -10.31
C GLY A 335 -1.52 -14.82 -8.80
N SER A 336 -1.20 -13.65 -8.24
CA SER A 336 -1.37 -13.40 -6.81
C SER A 336 -2.32 -12.24 -6.51
N ILE A 337 -2.96 -12.31 -5.35
CA ILE A 337 -3.73 -11.22 -4.73
C ILE A 337 -3.05 -10.90 -3.41
N THR A 338 -2.63 -9.66 -3.22
CA THR A 338 -2.02 -9.20 -1.96
C THR A 338 -2.95 -8.25 -1.22
N THR A 339 -2.81 -8.19 0.12
CA THR A 339 -3.67 -7.42 1.00
C THR A 339 -2.89 -6.34 1.74
N GLY A 340 -3.22 -5.08 1.55
CA GLY A 340 -2.54 -3.94 2.16
C GLY A 340 -3.47 -2.83 2.62
N GLU A 341 -2.93 -1.78 3.22
CA GLU A 341 -3.65 -0.55 3.55
C GLU A 341 -3.68 0.44 2.37
N SER A 342 -2.87 0.17 1.33
CA SER A 342 -2.78 0.99 0.12
C SER A 342 -2.28 0.16 -1.06
N THR A 343 -2.51 0.65 -2.28
CA THR A 343 -1.93 0.06 -3.49
C THR A 343 -0.40 0.06 -3.47
N LYS A 344 0.22 1.07 -2.83
CA LYS A 344 1.68 1.10 -2.64
C LYS A 344 2.17 -0.08 -1.79
N GLU A 345 1.50 -0.37 -0.66
CA GLU A 345 1.81 -1.54 0.16
C GLU A 345 1.49 -2.83 -0.60
N GLY A 346 0.33 -2.89 -1.26
CA GLY A 346 -0.06 -4.04 -2.08
C GLY A 346 0.98 -4.38 -3.14
N LYS A 347 1.49 -3.38 -3.86
CA LYS A 347 2.56 -3.57 -4.86
C LYS A 347 3.85 -4.09 -4.23
N MET A 348 4.28 -3.53 -3.10
CA MET A 348 5.45 -4.01 -2.36
C MET A 348 5.30 -5.50 -1.97
N LEU A 349 4.11 -5.88 -1.46
CA LEU A 349 3.83 -7.29 -1.13
C LEU A 349 3.80 -8.17 -2.38
N SER A 350 3.30 -7.66 -3.51
CA SER A 350 3.31 -8.37 -4.80
C SER A 350 4.73 -8.60 -5.31
N ASP A 351 5.63 -7.62 -5.17
CA ASP A 351 7.03 -7.78 -5.56
C ASP A 351 7.69 -8.87 -4.71
N ILE A 352 7.52 -8.85 -3.39
CA ILE A 352 8.03 -9.89 -2.50
C ILE A 352 7.42 -11.26 -2.86
N ALA A 353 6.12 -11.34 -3.07
CA ALA A 353 5.44 -12.60 -3.42
C ALA A 353 5.92 -13.15 -4.77
N PHE A 354 6.15 -12.27 -5.76
CA PHE A 354 6.67 -12.66 -7.06
C PHE A 354 8.02 -13.35 -6.95
N HIS A 355 8.98 -12.73 -6.27
CA HIS A 355 10.32 -13.29 -6.07
C HIS A 355 10.27 -14.56 -5.22
N THR A 356 9.55 -14.54 -4.10
CA THR A 356 9.41 -15.71 -3.21
C THR A 356 8.88 -16.94 -3.94
N HIS A 357 7.77 -16.81 -4.67
CA HIS A 357 7.17 -17.96 -5.35
C HIS A 357 7.90 -18.35 -6.64
N SER A 358 8.59 -17.41 -7.30
CA SER A 358 9.48 -17.72 -8.42
C SER A 358 10.69 -18.55 -7.97
N VAL A 359 11.32 -18.18 -6.87
CA VAL A 359 12.40 -18.94 -6.24
C VAL A 359 11.91 -20.33 -5.84
N ALA A 360 10.78 -20.43 -5.12
CA ALA A 360 10.22 -21.71 -4.69
C ALA A 360 9.91 -22.63 -5.87
N ALA A 361 9.29 -22.10 -6.92
CA ALA A 361 8.99 -22.87 -8.15
C ALA A 361 10.29 -23.35 -8.83
N LYS A 362 11.31 -22.49 -8.95
CA LYS A 362 12.62 -22.83 -9.53
C LYS A 362 13.32 -23.94 -8.72
N VAL A 363 13.29 -23.84 -7.38
CA VAL A 363 13.84 -24.85 -6.47
C VAL A 363 13.17 -26.20 -6.69
N ILE A 364 11.84 -26.26 -6.71
CA ILE A 364 11.08 -27.50 -6.91
C ILE A 364 11.36 -28.09 -8.30
N ASP A 365 11.43 -27.25 -9.33
CA ASP A 365 11.71 -27.69 -10.71
C ASP A 365 13.14 -28.25 -10.87
N CYS A 366 14.13 -27.63 -10.23
CA CYS A 366 15.55 -28.03 -10.33
C CYS A 366 15.90 -29.20 -9.40
N PHE A 367 15.34 -29.23 -8.19
CA PHE A 367 15.80 -30.14 -7.14
C PHE A 367 14.70 -31.09 -6.61
N GLY A 368 13.44 -30.89 -7.03
CA GLY A 368 12.30 -31.73 -6.68
C GLY A 368 11.57 -31.34 -5.40
N GLU A 369 12.24 -30.72 -4.46
CA GLU A 369 11.67 -30.26 -3.19
C GLU A 369 12.33 -28.96 -2.72
N ALA A 370 11.54 -28.14 -2.01
CA ALA A 370 12.03 -26.97 -1.27
C ALA A 370 12.15 -27.33 0.21
N ASP A 371 13.10 -26.69 0.90
CA ASP A 371 13.32 -26.80 2.33
C ASP A 371 13.18 -25.43 3.01
N THR A 372 12.92 -25.45 4.31
CA THR A 372 12.75 -24.25 5.15
C THR A 372 13.64 -24.33 6.38
N ILE A 373 13.81 -23.19 7.06
CA ILE A 373 14.55 -23.14 8.34
C ILE A 373 13.81 -23.81 9.50
N GLY A 374 12.63 -24.37 9.27
CA GLY A 374 11.78 -25.04 10.26
C GLY A 374 10.91 -24.11 11.09
N ASP A 375 9.74 -24.62 11.53
CA ASP A 375 8.67 -23.83 12.18
C ASP A 375 9.14 -22.98 13.37
N ARG A 376 10.04 -23.49 14.21
CA ARG A 376 10.52 -22.75 15.40
C ARG A 376 11.42 -21.59 15.05
N GLU A 377 12.30 -21.76 14.06
CA GLU A 377 13.16 -20.68 13.56
C GLU A 377 12.33 -19.65 12.79
N ILE A 378 11.37 -20.10 11.96
CA ILE A 378 10.39 -19.24 11.29
C ILE A 378 9.64 -18.39 12.33
N PHE A 379 9.13 -18.99 13.41
CA PHE A 379 8.43 -18.28 14.49
C PHE A 379 9.36 -17.31 15.21
N GLY A 380 10.56 -17.77 15.56
CA GLY A 380 11.56 -16.94 16.22
C GLY A 380 11.97 -15.72 15.40
N PHE A 381 11.85 -15.78 14.06
CA PHE A 381 12.09 -14.65 13.16
C PHE A 381 10.83 -13.78 12.94
N ASP A 382 9.65 -14.39 12.73
CA ASP A 382 8.37 -13.67 12.54
C ASP A 382 8.02 -12.80 13.78
N TYR A 383 8.40 -13.26 14.98
CA TYR A 383 8.20 -12.54 16.25
C TYR A 383 9.47 -11.95 16.84
N TRP A 384 10.51 -11.75 16.02
CA TRP A 384 11.78 -11.21 16.48
C TRP A 384 11.68 -9.72 16.80
N PRO A 385 12.00 -9.25 18.04
CA PRO A 385 11.90 -7.85 18.43
C PRO A 385 12.69 -6.90 17.52
N MET A 386 13.84 -7.34 17.01
CA MET A 386 14.70 -6.55 16.13
C MET A 386 14.04 -6.26 14.77
N GLU A 387 13.27 -7.20 14.23
CA GLU A 387 12.48 -7.03 13.01
C GLU A 387 11.15 -6.32 13.27
N LEU A 388 10.47 -6.65 14.37
CA LEU A 388 9.20 -6.02 14.77
C LEU A 388 9.35 -4.52 15.04
N PHE A 389 10.55 -4.06 15.43
CA PHE A 389 10.86 -2.63 15.52
C PHE A 389 10.56 -1.89 14.21
N LYS A 390 10.84 -2.50 13.04
CA LYS A 390 10.52 -1.93 11.72
C LYS A 390 9.03 -1.69 11.53
N LEU A 391 8.16 -2.50 12.15
CA LEU A 391 6.71 -2.31 12.13
C LEU A 391 6.25 -1.27 13.14
N SER A 392 6.82 -1.28 14.36
CA SER A 392 6.44 -0.35 15.43
C SER A 392 6.88 1.09 15.16
N SER A 393 7.92 1.31 14.36
CA SER A 393 8.40 2.62 13.95
C SER A 393 7.59 3.26 12.82
N LYS A 394 6.62 2.53 12.24
CA LYS A 394 5.68 3.11 11.27
C LYS A 394 4.79 4.16 11.96
N PRO A 395 4.46 5.28 11.29
CA PRO A 395 3.45 6.20 11.77
C PRO A 395 2.13 5.47 12.04
N LYS A 396 1.36 5.92 13.03
CA LYS A 396 0.01 5.37 13.26
C LYS A 396 -0.81 5.47 11.97
N PRO A 397 -1.61 4.43 11.65
CA PRO A 397 -2.49 4.47 10.49
C PRO A 397 -3.36 5.73 10.50
N LYS A 398 -3.49 6.38 9.35
CA LYS A 398 -4.40 7.51 9.18
C LYS A 398 -5.87 7.02 9.25
N LYS A 399 -6.79 7.95 9.50
CA LYS A 399 -8.23 7.67 9.70
C LYS A 399 -8.85 6.73 8.65
N PHE A 400 -8.45 6.88 7.39
CA PHE A 400 -8.98 6.10 6.26
C PHE A 400 -7.95 5.14 5.64
N ALA A 401 -6.92 4.74 6.38
CA ALA A 401 -6.00 3.72 5.90
C ALA A 401 -6.75 2.43 5.50
N GLY A 402 -6.50 1.92 4.29
CA GLY A 402 -7.19 0.76 3.73
C GLY A 402 -8.63 1.02 3.23
N SER A 403 -9.22 2.17 3.51
CA SER A 403 -10.53 2.54 3.01
C SER A 403 -10.47 3.01 1.55
N VAL A 404 -11.56 2.76 0.82
CA VAL A 404 -11.70 3.11 -0.60
C VAL A 404 -12.99 3.90 -0.79
N PHE A 405 -12.89 5.07 -1.41
CA PHE A 405 -14.06 5.91 -1.70
C PHE A 405 -14.13 6.32 -3.16
N ILE A 406 -15.36 6.36 -3.68
CA ILE A 406 -15.69 6.89 -5.01
C ILE A 406 -16.19 8.33 -4.82
N VAL A 407 -15.63 9.28 -5.57
CA VAL A 407 -16.08 10.69 -5.55
C VAL A 407 -16.41 11.14 -6.97
N THR A 408 -17.67 11.49 -7.24
CA THR A 408 -18.08 12.07 -8.53
C THR A 408 -18.03 13.59 -8.49
N GLY A 409 -17.81 14.24 -9.64
CA GLY A 409 -17.58 15.69 -9.71
C GLY A 409 -16.27 16.11 -9.03
N ALA A 410 -15.27 15.23 -9.03
CA ALA A 410 -14.03 15.41 -8.28
C ALA A 410 -13.03 16.37 -8.96
N GLY A 411 -13.34 16.84 -10.16
CA GLY A 411 -12.43 17.73 -10.92
C GLY A 411 -12.46 19.19 -10.46
N SER A 412 -13.39 19.60 -9.58
CA SER A 412 -13.49 20.99 -9.11
C SER A 412 -14.32 21.12 -7.84
N GLY A 413 -14.34 22.31 -7.24
CA GLY A 413 -15.25 22.72 -6.15
C GLY A 413 -15.32 21.74 -4.99
N ILE A 414 -16.53 21.42 -4.56
CA ILE A 414 -16.80 20.55 -3.41
C ILE A 414 -16.21 19.16 -3.59
N GLY A 415 -16.35 18.55 -4.79
CA GLY A 415 -15.84 17.20 -5.06
C GLY A 415 -14.31 17.12 -4.95
N ARG A 416 -13.58 18.14 -5.44
CA ARG A 416 -12.13 18.27 -5.24
C ARG A 416 -11.79 18.44 -3.77
N GLY A 417 -12.46 19.35 -3.05
CA GLY A 417 -12.23 19.56 -1.63
C GLY A 417 -12.41 18.28 -0.81
N ILE A 418 -13.43 17.48 -1.13
CA ILE A 418 -13.68 16.17 -0.50
C ILE A 418 -12.55 15.19 -0.84
N ALA A 419 -12.12 15.11 -2.11
CA ALA A 419 -11.05 14.22 -2.52
C ALA A 419 -9.72 14.54 -1.78
N LEU A 420 -9.40 15.82 -1.60
CA LEU A 420 -8.22 16.27 -0.84
C LEU A 420 -8.29 15.87 0.63
N GLU A 421 -9.42 16.13 1.30
CA GLU A 421 -9.62 15.77 2.71
C GLU A 421 -9.48 14.27 2.94
N LEU A 422 -10.11 13.45 2.08
CA LEU A 422 -10.03 11.99 2.17
C LEU A 422 -8.62 11.47 1.92
N ALA A 423 -7.92 12.04 0.92
CA ALA A 423 -6.54 11.69 0.60
C ALA A 423 -5.55 12.06 1.72
N GLU A 424 -5.71 13.24 2.32
CA GLU A 424 -4.92 13.68 3.47
C GLU A 424 -5.06 12.71 4.66
N ASN A 425 -6.25 12.12 4.82
CA ASN A 425 -6.56 11.10 5.84
C ASN A 425 -6.25 9.65 5.40
N GLY A 426 -5.59 9.46 4.26
CA GLY A 426 -5.02 8.16 3.86
C GLY A 426 -5.96 7.25 3.07
N ALA A 427 -7.07 7.78 2.53
CA ALA A 427 -8.00 7.02 1.70
C ALA A 427 -7.39 6.67 0.33
N ASN A 428 -7.80 5.53 -0.22
CA ASN A 428 -7.65 5.18 -1.63
C ASN A 428 -8.89 5.72 -2.38
N LEU A 429 -8.69 6.34 -3.55
CA LEU A 429 -9.75 7.09 -4.22
C LEU A 429 -9.96 6.65 -5.67
N VAL A 430 -11.23 6.58 -6.08
CA VAL A 430 -11.66 6.63 -7.47
C VAL A 430 -12.35 7.97 -7.69
N LEU A 431 -11.77 8.79 -8.54
CA LEU A 431 -12.26 10.13 -8.87
C LEU A 431 -12.91 10.11 -10.24
N ALA A 432 -14.14 10.55 -10.32
CA ALA A 432 -14.89 10.60 -11.57
C ALA A 432 -15.33 12.04 -11.88
N ASP A 433 -15.09 12.50 -13.12
CA ASP A 433 -15.48 13.82 -13.60
C ASP A 433 -15.65 13.79 -15.13
N LEU A 434 -16.35 14.81 -15.65
CA LEU A 434 -16.51 14.99 -17.08
C LEU A 434 -15.17 15.36 -17.76
N THR A 435 -14.25 16.01 -17.04
CA THR A 435 -13.02 16.62 -17.58
C THR A 435 -11.77 15.98 -16.97
N GLU A 436 -10.89 15.49 -17.83
CA GLU A 436 -9.61 14.92 -17.45
C GLU A 436 -8.68 15.96 -16.78
N ASP A 437 -8.64 17.18 -17.31
CA ASP A 437 -7.80 18.26 -16.77
C ASP A 437 -8.20 18.61 -15.32
N GLY A 438 -9.50 18.57 -15.01
CA GLY A 438 -9.98 18.78 -13.65
C GLY A 438 -9.45 17.69 -12.69
N LEU A 439 -9.48 16.43 -13.13
CA LEU A 439 -8.98 15.30 -12.35
C LEU A 439 -7.46 15.34 -12.16
N LYS A 440 -6.70 15.69 -13.21
CA LYS A 440 -5.23 15.87 -13.12
C LYS A 440 -4.84 16.94 -12.11
N LYS A 441 -5.51 18.08 -12.10
CA LYS A 441 -5.29 19.12 -11.09
C LYS A 441 -5.58 18.62 -9.67
N THR A 442 -6.64 17.85 -9.49
CA THR A 442 -6.97 17.25 -8.20
C THR A 442 -5.90 16.23 -7.77
N GLU A 443 -5.38 15.42 -8.69
CA GLU A 443 -4.26 14.50 -8.40
C GLU A 443 -3.01 15.26 -7.96
N GLU A 444 -2.63 16.32 -8.67
CA GLU A 444 -1.46 17.14 -8.31
C GLU A 444 -1.57 17.69 -6.88
N GLU A 445 -2.77 18.16 -6.50
CA GLU A 445 -3.02 18.68 -5.17
C GLU A 445 -3.00 17.54 -4.11
N ILE A 446 -3.57 16.37 -4.42
CA ILE A 446 -3.50 15.17 -3.58
C ILE A 446 -2.04 14.76 -3.31
N LEU A 447 -1.20 14.78 -4.33
CA LEU A 447 0.21 14.40 -4.18
C LEU A 447 1.00 15.43 -3.33
N LYS A 448 0.65 16.73 -3.40
CA LYS A 448 1.24 17.77 -2.53
C LYS A 448 0.95 17.53 -1.05
N VAL A 449 -0.22 17.03 -0.69
CA VAL A 449 -0.58 16.66 0.70
C VAL A 449 -0.13 15.25 1.07
N LYS A 450 0.75 14.64 0.26
CA LYS A 450 1.25 13.27 0.44
C LYS A 450 0.13 12.21 0.50
N GLY A 451 -0.95 12.45 -0.22
CA GLY A 451 -2.01 11.48 -0.46
C GLY A 451 -1.58 10.36 -1.40
N LEU A 452 -2.37 9.29 -1.44
CA LEU A 452 -2.17 8.19 -2.39
C LEU A 452 -2.63 8.62 -3.78
N LYS A 453 -1.93 8.16 -4.83
CA LYS A 453 -2.33 8.41 -6.21
C LYS A 453 -3.71 7.81 -6.49
N PRO A 454 -4.70 8.61 -6.93
CA PRO A 454 -6.06 8.13 -7.19
C PRO A 454 -6.16 7.39 -8.54
N GLN A 455 -7.27 6.67 -8.74
CA GLN A 455 -7.72 6.19 -10.04
C GLN A 455 -8.70 7.21 -10.64
N PHE A 456 -8.73 7.33 -11.97
CA PHE A 456 -9.62 8.25 -12.71
C PHE A 456 -10.62 7.51 -13.58
N VAL A 457 -11.83 8.08 -13.65
CA VAL A 457 -12.81 7.75 -14.68
C VAL A 457 -13.33 9.06 -15.28
N VAL A 458 -13.02 9.28 -16.55
CA VAL A 458 -13.42 10.48 -17.29
C VAL A 458 -14.69 10.15 -18.06
N GLY A 459 -15.77 10.92 -17.83
CA GLY A 459 -17.00 10.74 -18.57
C GLY A 459 -18.22 11.38 -17.93
N ASP A 460 -19.32 11.37 -18.68
CA ASP A 460 -20.63 11.90 -18.24
C ASP A 460 -21.29 10.95 -17.24
N GLN A 461 -21.29 11.33 -15.98
CA GLN A 461 -21.84 10.53 -14.87
C GLN A 461 -23.38 10.33 -14.96
N SER A 462 -24.08 11.00 -15.88
CA SER A 462 -25.49 10.73 -16.17
C SER A 462 -25.69 9.46 -17.04
N LYS A 463 -24.60 8.87 -17.53
CA LYS A 463 -24.60 7.66 -18.35
C LYS A 463 -24.30 6.44 -17.48
N GLU A 464 -25.16 5.43 -17.52
CA GLU A 464 -25.02 4.24 -16.67
C GLU A 464 -23.72 3.46 -16.92
N ASN A 465 -23.28 3.38 -18.18
CA ASN A 465 -22.00 2.72 -18.51
C ASN A 465 -20.79 3.38 -17.83
N VAL A 466 -20.76 4.72 -17.70
CA VAL A 466 -19.69 5.45 -17.02
C VAL A 466 -19.74 5.19 -15.51
N ILE A 467 -20.92 5.11 -14.92
CA ILE A 467 -21.09 4.74 -13.51
C ILE A 467 -20.63 3.30 -13.26
N ILE A 468 -20.99 2.37 -14.16
CA ILE A 468 -20.50 0.97 -14.07
C ILE A 468 -18.98 0.94 -14.11
N GLU A 469 -18.36 1.66 -15.05
CA GLU A 469 -16.91 1.77 -15.15
C GLU A 469 -16.30 2.34 -13.87
N THR A 470 -16.92 3.39 -13.30
CA THR A 470 -16.46 4.00 -12.04
C THR A 470 -16.45 3.00 -10.88
N VAL A 471 -17.51 2.23 -10.72
CA VAL A 471 -17.61 1.19 -9.69
C VAL A 471 -16.63 0.04 -9.97
N GLN A 472 -16.53 -0.39 -11.22
CA GLN A 472 -15.58 -1.44 -11.64
C GLN A 472 -14.13 -1.01 -11.43
N SER A 473 -13.80 0.28 -11.61
CA SER A 473 -12.48 0.81 -11.31
C SER A 473 -12.11 0.60 -9.83
N ALA A 474 -13.04 0.83 -8.89
CA ALA A 474 -12.81 0.56 -7.48
C ALA A 474 -12.59 -0.95 -7.20
N ILE A 475 -13.36 -1.82 -7.85
CA ILE A 475 -13.25 -3.27 -7.65
C ILE A 475 -11.93 -3.80 -8.22
N LYS A 476 -11.57 -3.42 -9.44
CA LYS A 476 -10.36 -3.90 -10.12
C LYS A 476 -9.06 -3.41 -9.46
N ASN A 477 -9.04 -2.15 -9.01
CA ASN A 477 -7.81 -1.56 -8.45
C ASN A 477 -7.65 -1.75 -6.94
N TYR A 478 -8.75 -1.98 -6.20
CA TYR A 478 -8.74 -2.03 -4.74
C TYR A 478 -9.48 -3.24 -4.14
N GLY A 479 -10.10 -4.07 -4.97
CA GLY A 479 -10.92 -5.21 -4.55
C GLY A 479 -12.35 -4.84 -4.13
N GLY A 480 -12.71 -3.55 -4.13
CA GLY A 480 -14.02 -3.04 -3.70
C GLY A 480 -13.92 -1.64 -3.12
N PHE A 481 -14.94 -1.18 -2.37
CA PHE A 481 -14.96 0.16 -1.79
C PHE A 481 -15.78 0.20 -0.50
N ASP A 482 -15.66 1.30 0.27
CA ASP A 482 -16.32 1.49 1.57
C ASP A 482 -17.38 2.58 1.53
N GLY A 483 -17.41 3.38 0.47
CA GLY A 483 -18.43 4.40 0.30
C GLY A 483 -18.32 5.16 -1.01
N ALA A 484 -19.37 5.96 -1.28
CA ALA A 484 -19.44 6.80 -2.47
C ALA A 484 -20.01 8.18 -2.14
N VAL A 485 -19.49 9.21 -2.82
CA VAL A 485 -19.93 10.60 -2.69
C VAL A 485 -20.51 11.07 -4.01
N MET A 486 -21.80 11.39 -3.99
CA MET A 486 -22.58 11.94 -5.10
C MET A 486 -22.42 13.48 -5.09
N SER A 487 -21.30 13.97 -5.69
CA SER A 487 -20.99 15.40 -5.73
C SER A 487 -21.08 16.01 -7.14
N ALA A 488 -21.21 15.21 -8.18
CA ALA A 488 -21.45 15.72 -9.53
C ALA A 488 -22.74 16.55 -9.59
N GLY A 489 -22.67 17.73 -10.19
CA GLY A 489 -23.84 18.60 -10.33
C GLY A 489 -23.57 19.85 -11.16
N ILE A 490 -24.64 20.37 -11.75
CA ILE A 490 -24.67 21.61 -12.52
C ILE A 490 -25.76 22.54 -12.02
N GLY A 491 -25.54 23.85 -12.17
CA GLY A 491 -26.57 24.86 -11.96
C GLY A 491 -27.55 24.93 -13.13
N VAL A 492 -28.82 25.02 -12.85
CA VAL A 492 -29.87 25.29 -13.85
C VAL A 492 -30.65 26.52 -13.36
N SER A 493 -30.42 27.64 -14.03
CA SER A 493 -30.94 28.95 -13.63
C SER A 493 -31.75 29.56 -14.76
N ASP A 494 -33.06 29.41 -14.66
CA ASP A 494 -34.07 30.06 -15.50
C ASP A 494 -35.39 30.12 -14.74
N SER A 495 -36.33 31.07 -15.11
CA SER A 495 -37.70 31.05 -14.58
C SER A 495 -38.46 29.83 -15.13
N LEU A 496 -39.45 29.36 -14.43
CA LEU A 496 -40.26 28.21 -14.90
C LEU A 496 -40.88 28.44 -16.27
N GLU A 497 -41.20 29.68 -16.60
CA GLU A 497 -41.80 30.05 -17.89
C GLU A 497 -40.80 30.02 -19.05
N THR A 498 -39.51 30.26 -18.79
CA THR A 498 -38.45 30.31 -19.81
C THR A 498 -37.54 29.09 -19.81
N LEU A 499 -37.61 28.25 -18.78
CA LEU A 499 -36.80 27.04 -18.67
C LEU A 499 -37.21 26.03 -19.76
N THR A 500 -36.26 25.77 -20.67
CA THR A 500 -36.50 24.78 -21.73
C THR A 500 -36.49 23.35 -21.19
N LEU A 501 -37.27 22.45 -21.83
CA LEU A 501 -37.32 21.04 -21.48
C LEU A 501 -35.92 20.37 -21.57
N GLU A 502 -35.09 20.81 -22.49
CA GLU A 502 -33.70 20.32 -22.64
C GLU A 502 -32.86 20.64 -21.39
N LYS A 503 -32.82 21.88 -20.93
CA LYS A 503 -32.12 22.30 -19.72
C LYS A 503 -32.68 21.62 -18.47
N TRP A 504 -34.02 21.49 -18.38
CA TRP A 504 -34.68 20.75 -17.32
C TRP A 504 -34.19 19.30 -17.25
N ASN A 505 -34.24 18.58 -18.38
CA ASN A 505 -33.83 17.19 -18.49
C ASN A 505 -32.31 17.05 -18.21
N GLN A 506 -31.45 17.96 -18.68
CA GLN A 506 -30.03 17.98 -18.39
C GLN A 506 -29.78 18.13 -16.88
N GLY A 507 -30.49 19.05 -16.22
CA GLY A 507 -30.38 19.26 -14.78
C GLY A 507 -30.76 18.00 -13.98
N LEU A 508 -31.86 17.34 -14.34
CA LEU A 508 -32.27 16.07 -13.73
C LEU A 508 -31.28 14.95 -14.01
N ALA A 509 -30.81 14.84 -15.26
CA ALA A 509 -29.84 13.80 -15.63
C ALA A 509 -28.54 13.91 -14.84
N VAL A 510 -27.95 15.12 -14.74
CA VAL A 510 -26.65 15.30 -14.06
C VAL A 510 -26.79 15.32 -12.54
N ASN A 511 -27.81 16.01 -11.98
CA ASN A 511 -27.90 16.17 -10.52
C ASN A 511 -28.58 15.00 -9.81
N LEU A 512 -29.59 14.37 -10.44
CA LEU A 512 -30.41 13.35 -9.78
C LEU A 512 -30.21 11.96 -10.36
N THR A 513 -30.29 11.79 -11.71
CA THR A 513 -30.17 10.47 -12.32
C THR A 513 -28.77 9.90 -12.10
N SER A 514 -27.69 10.70 -12.21
CA SER A 514 -26.35 10.26 -11.90
C SER A 514 -26.22 9.73 -10.46
N SER A 515 -26.82 10.44 -9.51
CA SER A 515 -26.84 10.03 -8.09
C SER A 515 -27.62 8.74 -7.89
N PHE A 516 -28.75 8.56 -8.59
CA PHE A 516 -29.51 7.30 -8.58
C PHE A 516 -28.69 6.14 -9.14
N LEU A 517 -28.05 6.32 -10.28
CA LEU A 517 -27.23 5.29 -10.91
C LEU A 517 -26.06 4.85 -10.01
N LEU A 518 -25.33 5.82 -9.44
CA LEU A 518 -24.24 5.50 -8.51
C LEU A 518 -24.77 4.82 -7.24
N THR A 519 -25.90 5.26 -6.67
CA THR A 519 -26.56 4.61 -5.55
C THR A 519 -26.89 3.16 -5.86
N LYS A 520 -27.55 2.89 -7.00
CA LYS A 520 -27.92 1.55 -7.47
C LYS A 520 -26.71 0.62 -7.51
N HIS A 521 -25.68 1.01 -8.27
CA HIS A 521 -24.49 0.16 -8.46
C HIS A 521 -23.63 0.06 -7.20
N ALA A 522 -23.57 1.11 -6.38
CA ALA A 522 -22.88 1.06 -5.09
C ALA A 522 -23.57 0.07 -4.13
N MET A 523 -24.89 0.15 -3.96
CA MET A 523 -25.63 -0.74 -3.06
C MET A 523 -25.52 -2.21 -3.48
N ILE A 524 -25.62 -2.51 -4.78
CA ILE A 524 -25.45 -3.88 -5.31
C ILE A 524 -24.09 -4.45 -4.87
N ASN A 525 -23.00 -3.71 -5.09
CA ASN A 525 -21.65 -4.20 -4.83
C ASN A 525 -21.28 -4.19 -3.34
N LEU A 526 -21.74 -3.19 -2.56
CA LEU A 526 -21.57 -3.19 -1.10
C LEU A 526 -22.30 -4.37 -0.43
N ARG A 527 -23.47 -4.79 -0.93
CA ARG A 527 -24.16 -6.00 -0.46
C ARG A 527 -23.33 -7.27 -0.75
N LYS A 528 -22.76 -7.39 -1.95
CA LYS A 528 -21.87 -8.51 -2.30
C LYS A 528 -20.61 -8.53 -1.43
N GLN A 529 -20.07 -7.36 -1.12
CA GLN A 529 -18.91 -7.20 -0.25
C GLN A 529 -19.21 -7.58 1.23
N GLY A 530 -20.40 -7.27 1.73
CA GLY A 530 -20.93 -7.76 3.01
C GLY A 530 -20.33 -7.14 4.27
N ILE A 531 -19.75 -5.96 4.20
CA ILE A 531 -19.20 -5.21 5.36
C ILE A 531 -19.81 -3.81 5.54
N GLY A 532 -21.00 -3.60 4.96
CA GLY A 532 -21.63 -2.30 4.98
C GLY A 532 -20.99 -1.28 4.06
N GLY A 533 -21.29 0.00 4.30
CA GLY A 533 -20.74 1.12 3.54
C GLY A 533 -21.42 2.45 3.88
N SER A 534 -20.93 3.55 3.28
CA SER A 534 -21.50 4.87 3.49
C SER A 534 -21.70 5.63 2.17
N LEU A 535 -22.90 6.11 1.93
CA LEU A 535 -23.27 6.93 0.78
C LEU A 535 -23.54 8.36 1.24
N VAL A 536 -22.82 9.34 0.65
CA VAL A 536 -22.96 10.75 1.00
C VAL A 536 -23.42 11.54 -0.23
N TYR A 537 -24.52 12.26 -0.07
CA TYR A 537 -25.15 13.03 -1.12
C TYR A 537 -24.90 14.51 -0.90
N ILE A 538 -24.26 15.18 -1.86
CA ILE A 538 -24.05 16.62 -1.81
C ILE A 538 -25.27 17.28 -2.46
N ALA A 539 -26.28 17.57 -1.61
CA ALA A 539 -27.50 18.21 -2.02
C ALA A 539 -27.34 19.76 -2.07
N SER A 540 -28.20 20.52 -1.47
CA SER A 540 -28.12 21.98 -1.37
C SER A 540 -29.15 22.49 -0.38
N LYS A 541 -28.94 23.66 0.21
CA LYS A 541 -29.98 24.37 0.95
C LYS A 541 -31.24 24.60 0.09
N ASN A 542 -31.07 24.69 -1.24
CA ASN A 542 -32.20 24.87 -2.18
C ASN A 542 -33.16 23.67 -2.21
N ALA A 543 -32.79 22.52 -1.64
CA ALA A 543 -33.71 21.40 -1.47
C ALA A 543 -34.82 21.68 -0.44
N PHE A 544 -34.59 22.59 0.52
CA PHE A 544 -35.55 23.03 1.52
C PHE A 544 -36.03 24.47 1.27
N SER A 545 -35.18 25.37 0.85
CA SER A 545 -35.49 26.78 0.61
C SER A 545 -35.12 27.16 -0.83
N PRO A 546 -36.03 26.88 -1.79
CA PRO A 546 -35.78 27.14 -3.21
C PRO A 546 -35.72 28.66 -3.47
N GLY A 547 -34.93 29.04 -4.47
CA GLY A 547 -34.86 30.42 -4.97
C GLY A 547 -35.63 30.60 -6.28
N ALA A 548 -36.28 31.74 -6.46
CA ALA A 548 -36.84 32.10 -7.74
C ALA A 548 -35.79 32.05 -8.87
N GLY A 549 -36.18 31.61 -10.05
CA GLY A 549 -35.27 31.43 -11.18
C GLY A 549 -34.27 30.28 -11.01
N PHE A 550 -34.44 29.41 -10.02
CA PHE A 550 -33.57 28.25 -9.73
C PHE A 550 -34.38 26.97 -9.48
N GLY A 551 -35.58 26.91 -10.08
CA GLY A 551 -36.55 25.86 -9.85
C GLY A 551 -36.07 24.47 -10.28
N GLY A 552 -35.50 24.35 -11.49
CA GLY A 552 -35.00 23.07 -12.01
C GLY A 552 -33.88 22.47 -11.13
N TYR A 553 -32.94 23.30 -10.67
CA TYR A 553 -31.91 22.90 -9.73
C TYR A 553 -32.50 22.46 -8.38
N SER A 554 -33.41 23.27 -7.80
CA SER A 554 -34.00 23.01 -6.52
C SER A 554 -34.78 21.68 -6.51
N VAL A 555 -35.57 21.41 -7.57
CA VAL A 555 -36.31 20.15 -7.74
C VAL A 555 -35.33 18.96 -7.80
N SER A 556 -34.27 19.06 -8.56
CA SER A 556 -33.25 17.98 -8.65
C SER A 556 -32.62 17.69 -7.29
N LYS A 557 -32.30 18.72 -6.50
CA LYS A 557 -31.67 18.57 -5.17
C LYS A 557 -32.68 18.09 -4.10
N ALA A 558 -33.95 18.47 -4.19
CA ALA A 558 -35.02 17.90 -3.35
C ALA A 558 -35.22 16.40 -3.68
N GLY A 559 -35.25 16.04 -4.95
CA GLY A 559 -35.28 14.63 -5.39
C GLY A 559 -34.11 13.82 -4.85
N MET A 560 -32.90 14.40 -4.82
CA MET A 560 -31.71 13.76 -4.26
C MET A 560 -31.83 13.46 -2.75
N LEU A 561 -32.48 14.36 -1.96
CA LEU A 561 -32.76 14.10 -0.54
C LEU A 561 -33.74 12.93 -0.36
N GLN A 562 -34.75 12.83 -1.22
CA GLN A 562 -35.67 11.72 -1.16
C GLN A 562 -35.03 10.40 -1.58
N LEU A 563 -34.16 10.41 -2.62
CA LEU A 563 -33.37 9.26 -3.02
C LEU A 563 -32.47 8.78 -1.86
N MET A 564 -31.82 9.70 -1.15
CA MET A 564 -30.99 9.39 0.01
C MET A 564 -31.78 8.68 1.12
N ARG A 565 -33.01 9.15 1.42
CA ARG A 565 -33.87 8.51 2.43
C ARG A 565 -34.29 7.10 2.03
N ILE A 566 -34.61 6.88 0.75
CA ILE A 566 -34.89 5.54 0.22
C ILE A 566 -33.68 4.65 0.34
N ALA A 567 -32.48 5.13 -0.04
CA ALA A 567 -31.22 4.38 0.10
C ALA A 567 -30.92 4.03 1.56
N ALA A 568 -31.22 4.92 2.52
CA ALA A 568 -31.07 4.64 3.95
C ALA A 568 -32.02 3.52 4.43
N LEU A 569 -33.27 3.56 4.00
CA LEU A 569 -34.27 2.54 4.33
C LEU A 569 -33.91 1.17 3.76
N GLU A 570 -33.59 1.11 2.47
CA GLU A 570 -33.25 -0.13 1.79
C GLU A 570 -31.88 -0.69 2.14
N GLY A 571 -30.92 0.20 2.50
CA GLY A 571 -29.52 -0.15 2.81
C GLY A 571 -29.32 -0.64 4.24
N GLY A 572 -30.19 -0.25 5.18
CA GLY A 572 -29.98 -0.42 6.62
C GLY A 572 -29.72 -1.85 7.07
N SER A 573 -30.46 -2.83 6.54
CA SER A 573 -30.26 -4.26 6.86
C SER A 573 -28.89 -4.79 6.44
N ALA A 574 -28.27 -4.18 5.43
CA ALA A 574 -26.92 -4.49 4.97
C ALA A 574 -25.83 -3.57 5.58
N GLN A 575 -26.18 -2.78 6.61
CA GLN A 575 -25.28 -1.79 7.24
C GLN A 575 -24.77 -0.74 6.25
N ILE A 576 -25.53 -0.45 5.19
CA ILE A 576 -25.24 0.63 4.25
C ILE A 576 -25.94 1.88 4.75
N ARG A 577 -25.19 2.88 5.16
CA ARG A 577 -25.67 4.19 5.62
C ARG A 577 -25.79 5.14 4.44
N ALA A 578 -26.78 6.00 4.45
CA ALA A 578 -26.97 7.04 3.45
C ALA A 578 -27.34 8.35 4.14
N ASN A 579 -26.59 9.42 3.88
CA ASN A 579 -26.78 10.73 4.48
C ASN A 579 -26.55 11.83 3.45
N ALA A 580 -27.11 13.01 3.67
CA ALA A 580 -26.94 14.15 2.80
C ALA A 580 -26.29 15.33 3.52
N ILE A 581 -25.57 16.14 2.77
CA ILE A 581 -25.06 17.44 3.19
C ILE A 581 -25.75 18.51 2.36
N ASN A 582 -26.23 19.55 3.01
CA ASN A 582 -26.84 20.72 2.38
C ASN A 582 -25.93 21.94 2.52
N PRO A 583 -25.02 22.19 1.58
CA PRO A 583 -24.22 23.41 1.56
C PRO A 583 -25.01 24.59 1.01
N ASP A 584 -24.59 25.83 1.33
CA ASP A 584 -25.00 27.05 0.63
C ASP A 584 -23.77 27.75 0.06
N ALA A 585 -23.86 28.12 -1.21
CA ALA A 585 -22.97 29.08 -1.90
C ALA A 585 -21.45 28.84 -1.73
N ILE A 586 -20.97 27.66 -2.11
CA ILE A 586 -19.54 27.36 -2.18
C ILE A 586 -18.93 27.98 -3.44
N PHE A 587 -17.99 28.93 -3.29
CA PHE A 587 -17.36 29.64 -4.41
C PHE A 587 -15.97 29.12 -4.75
N ASP A 588 -15.21 28.61 -3.78
CA ASP A 588 -13.82 28.21 -3.94
C ASP A 588 -13.67 27.06 -4.97
N ASN A 589 -12.92 27.33 -6.04
CA ASN A 589 -12.66 26.40 -7.14
C ASN A 589 -13.90 25.79 -7.82
N SER A 590 -15.09 26.43 -7.68
CA SER A 590 -16.35 25.87 -8.12
C SER A 590 -16.74 26.32 -9.53
N LYS A 591 -16.83 25.35 -10.46
CA LYS A 591 -17.34 25.59 -11.81
C LYS A 591 -18.86 25.83 -11.86
N LEU A 592 -19.59 25.63 -10.76
CA LEU A 592 -21.04 25.88 -10.68
C LEU A 592 -21.39 27.34 -11.00
N TRP A 593 -20.48 28.27 -10.72
CA TRP A 593 -20.65 29.71 -10.92
C TRP A 593 -20.22 30.22 -12.30
N GLU A 594 -19.73 29.34 -13.17
CA GLU A 594 -19.37 29.65 -14.56
C GLU A 594 -20.59 29.71 -15.49
N GLY A 595 -20.39 30.07 -16.75
CA GLY A 595 -21.45 30.08 -17.77
C GLY A 595 -22.56 31.11 -17.53
N GLY A 596 -22.27 32.23 -16.86
CA GLY A 596 -23.22 33.32 -16.62
C GLY A 596 -24.11 33.13 -15.38
N ILE A 597 -23.93 32.03 -14.62
CA ILE A 597 -24.74 31.80 -13.41
C ILE A 597 -24.42 32.81 -12.33
N ARG A 598 -23.14 33.19 -12.16
CA ARG A 598 -22.73 34.22 -11.19
C ARG A 598 -23.39 35.56 -11.46
N GLU A 599 -23.40 35.99 -12.71
CA GLU A 599 -24.01 37.23 -13.18
C GLU A 599 -25.53 37.20 -12.99
N GLN A 600 -26.18 36.12 -13.37
CA GLN A 600 -27.62 35.96 -13.21
C GLN A 600 -28.06 36.00 -11.73
N ARG A 601 -27.31 35.34 -10.86
CA ARG A 601 -27.59 35.33 -9.42
C ARG A 601 -27.31 36.70 -8.78
N ALA A 602 -26.22 37.37 -9.16
CA ALA A 602 -25.91 38.71 -8.71
C ALA A 602 -27.05 39.70 -9.11
N LYS A 603 -27.51 39.65 -10.35
CA LYS A 603 -28.62 40.44 -10.84
C LYS A 603 -29.94 40.15 -10.05
N ALA A 604 -30.21 38.86 -9.80
CA ALA A 604 -31.38 38.45 -9.03
C ALA A 604 -31.41 38.95 -7.59
N HIS A 605 -30.24 39.22 -7.01
CA HIS A 605 -30.06 39.74 -5.67
C HIS A 605 -29.79 41.25 -5.61
N GLY A 606 -29.64 41.92 -6.76
CA GLY A 606 -29.41 43.36 -6.82
C GLY A 606 -28.00 43.77 -6.38
N VAL A 607 -26.99 42.86 -6.52
CA VAL A 607 -25.59 43.09 -6.20
C VAL A 607 -24.71 42.91 -7.44
N LYS A 608 -23.45 43.36 -7.37
CA LYS A 608 -22.51 43.10 -8.45
C LYS A 608 -21.99 41.65 -8.37
N PRO A 609 -21.53 41.03 -9.50
CA PRO A 609 -21.00 39.69 -9.50
C PRO A 609 -19.83 39.46 -8.51
N GLU A 610 -18.93 40.44 -8.34
CA GLU A 610 -17.83 40.42 -7.40
C GLU A 610 -18.26 40.46 -5.92
N GLU A 611 -19.42 41.05 -5.62
CA GLU A 611 -20.01 41.18 -4.27
C GLU A 611 -20.86 39.98 -3.88
N LEU A 612 -21.11 39.08 -4.82
CA LEU A 612 -22.08 37.97 -4.62
C LEU A 612 -21.65 37.04 -3.47
N GLU A 613 -20.39 36.77 -3.30
CA GLU A 613 -19.86 35.88 -2.26
C GLU A 613 -20.07 36.49 -0.87
N ASP A 614 -19.72 37.75 -0.68
CA ASP A 614 -19.96 38.49 0.57
C ASP A 614 -21.46 38.65 0.87
N PHE A 615 -22.28 38.84 -0.16
CA PHE A 615 -23.73 38.85 -0.03
C PHE A 615 -24.25 37.52 0.54
N TYR A 616 -23.78 36.35 0.04
CA TYR A 616 -24.15 35.07 0.57
C TYR A 616 -23.67 34.86 2.01
N ALA A 617 -22.46 35.25 2.34
CA ALA A 617 -21.94 35.23 3.72
C ALA A 617 -22.78 36.11 4.64
N SER A 618 -23.19 37.30 4.20
CA SER A 618 -24.01 38.22 5.01
C SER A 618 -25.40 37.67 5.39
N ARG A 619 -25.92 36.68 4.65
CA ARG A 619 -27.27 36.09 4.88
C ARG A 619 -27.25 34.99 5.92
N ASN A 620 -26.15 34.29 6.12
CA ASN A 620 -26.10 33.24 7.10
C ASN A 620 -25.90 33.81 8.53
N MET A 621 -26.24 33.01 9.55
CA MET A 621 -26.25 33.47 10.93
C MET A 621 -24.82 33.74 11.46
N LEU A 622 -23.86 32.94 11.03
CA LEU A 622 -22.47 33.06 11.46
C LEU A 622 -21.70 34.17 10.72
N LYS A 623 -22.26 34.71 9.62
CA LYS A 623 -21.61 35.72 8.76
C LYS A 623 -20.26 35.27 8.20
N VAL A 624 -20.17 34.04 7.76
CA VAL A 624 -18.94 33.40 7.25
C VAL A 624 -19.08 32.95 5.81
N HIS A 625 -17.96 32.94 5.09
CA HIS A 625 -17.86 32.22 3.84
C HIS A 625 -17.77 30.72 4.14
N VAL A 626 -18.64 29.94 3.51
CA VAL A 626 -18.61 28.47 3.60
C VAL A 626 -17.75 27.95 2.46
N THR A 627 -16.83 27.08 2.76
CA THR A 627 -15.82 26.57 1.82
C THR A 627 -16.02 25.10 1.47
N SER A 628 -15.37 24.64 0.39
CA SER A 628 -15.33 23.22 0.04
C SER A 628 -14.71 22.36 1.14
N LYS A 629 -13.78 22.93 1.93
CA LYS A 629 -13.16 22.26 3.09
C LYS A 629 -14.18 22.00 4.20
N ASP A 630 -15.10 22.91 4.49
CA ASP A 630 -16.14 22.72 5.51
C ASP A 630 -17.07 21.55 5.14
N VAL A 631 -17.44 21.47 3.86
CA VAL A 631 -18.23 20.35 3.33
C VAL A 631 -17.43 19.04 3.38
N ALA A 632 -16.15 19.10 3.06
CA ALA A 632 -15.25 17.94 3.07
C ALA A 632 -15.08 17.35 4.47
N LEU A 633 -14.92 18.17 5.51
CA LEU A 633 -14.82 17.73 6.91
C LEU A 633 -16.10 16.98 7.34
N THR A 634 -17.27 17.51 6.98
CA THR A 634 -18.55 16.85 7.26
C THR A 634 -18.68 15.54 6.46
N THR A 635 -18.23 15.53 5.22
CA THR A 635 -18.18 14.30 4.40
C THR A 635 -17.29 13.25 5.02
N SER A 636 -16.09 13.64 5.47
CA SER A 636 -15.13 12.79 6.19
C SER A 636 -15.75 12.16 7.45
N TYR A 637 -16.52 12.94 8.23
CA TYR A 637 -17.30 12.43 9.37
C TYR A 637 -18.34 11.38 8.92
N LEU A 638 -19.15 11.68 7.92
CA LEU A 638 -20.20 10.79 7.46
C LEU A 638 -19.70 9.49 6.81
N LEU A 639 -18.50 9.52 6.21
CA LEU A 639 -17.85 8.33 5.65
C LEU A 639 -17.17 7.46 6.70
N SER A 640 -16.84 8.01 7.86
CA SER A 640 -16.11 7.32 8.92
C SER A 640 -17.01 6.53 9.88
N ASP A 641 -16.38 5.71 10.72
CA ASP A 641 -17.05 4.98 11.80
C ASP A 641 -17.56 5.88 12.91
N ASP A 642 -17.09 7.14 13.00
CA ASP A 642 -17.59 8.16 13.94
C ASP A 642 -19.10 8.40 13.75
N SER A 643 -19.61 8.20 12.52
CA SER A 643 -21.02 8.31 12.17
C SER A 643 -21.73 6.96 12.04
N SER A 644 -21.20 5.89 12.64
CA SER A 644 -21.74 4.51 12.51
C SER A 644 -23.21 4.35 12.91
N ARG A 645 -23.77 5.31 13.67
CA ARG A 645 -25.17 5.32 14.09
C ARG A 645 -26.02 6.38 13.38
N THR A 646 -25.49 6.99 12.30
CA THR A 646 -26.15 8.07 11.57
C THR A 646 -26.49 7.60 10.15
N THR A 647 -27.79 7.54 9.83
CA THR A 647 -28.31 7.25 8.49
C THR A 647 -29.64 7.98 8.28
N GLY A 648 -29.99 8.34 7.04
CA GLY A 648 -31.20 9.10 6.70
C GLY A 648 -31.17 10.57 7.10
N SER A 649 -30.01 11.07 7.56
CA SER A 649 -29.83 12.41 8.10
C SER A 649 -29.42 13.41 7.01
N VAL A 650 -29.84 14.66 7.20
CA VAL A 650 -29.44 15.81 6.38
C VAL A 650 -28.69 16.79 7.28
N ILE A 651 -27.45 17.07 6.96
CA ILE A 651 -26.59 18.00 7.72
C ILE A 651 -26.43 19.29 6.90
N ALA A 652 -26.81 20.42 7.51
CA ALA A 652 -26.59 21.73 6.91
C ALA A 652 -25.13 22.16 7.13
N VAL A 653 -24.45 22.58 6.06
CA VAL A 653 -23.14 23.24 6.06
C VAL A 653 -23.29 24.55 5.29
N ASP A 654 -23.95 25.53 5.92
CA ASP A 654 -24.44 26.75 5.27
C ASP A 654 -24.24 28.03 6.14
N GLY A 655 -23.49 27.91 7.25
CA GLY A 655 -23.32 28.99 8.21
C GLY A 655 -24.60 29.40 8.96
N GLY A 656 -25.66 28.60 8.85
CA GLY A 656 -26.97 28.85 9.47
C GLY A 656 -27.88 29.71 8.59
N VAL A 657 -28.41 29.16 7.50
CA VAL A 657 -29.44 29.83 6.69
C VAL A 657 -30.82 29.47 7.28
N ALA A 658 -31.41 30.38 8.06
CA ALA A 658 -32.65 30.14 8.82
C ALA A 658 -33.81 29.66 7.95
N ALA A 659 -33.94 30.15 6.72
CA ALA A 659 -34.97 29.72 5.77
C ALA A 659 -34.82 28.25 5.32
N ALA A 660 -33.68 27.64 5.48
CA ALA A 660 -33.39 26.28 5.08
C ALA A 660 -33.38 25.28 6.27
N PHE A 661 -33.79 25.70 7.45
CA PHE A 661 -33.93 24.79 8.58
C PHE A 661 -34.96 23.69 8.27
N PRO A 662 -34.68 22.42 8.54
CA PRO A 662 -35.67 21.36 8.41
C PRO A 662 -36.88 21.64 9.29
N ARG A 663 -38.08 21.53 8.73
CA ARG A 663 -39.37 21.69 9.43
C ARG A 663 -40.12 20.37 9.44
#